data_333a417132ef0420d956b14c98b4ee87
#
_entry.id   333a417132ef0420d956b14c98b4ee87
#
_cell.length_a   1.000
_cell.length_b   1.000
_cell.length_c   1.000
_cell.angle_alpha   90.00
_cell.angle_beta   90.00
_cell.angle_gamma   90.00
#
_symmetry.space_group_name_H-M   'P 1'
#
loop_
_entity.id
_entity.type
_entity.pdbx_description
1 polymer ?
#
loop_
_entity_poly.entity_id
_entity_poly.type
_entity_poly.pdbx_seq_one_letter_code
_entity_poly.pdbx_strand_id
1 'polypeptide(L)'
;MQLISKTDHRPYMNVWFGNFYSPAYDNETFVDETMRQIKALGFNSVMFDTKAWKDFRERCETGALSQYVKMQEYMGESAHKHGLAYNFLVLYLNGDNLYPHIRFSPPIYGEEIVTANGRPGKWYKYWSEQAQRSMKEHVERIMERYGDGCERCAARQNGKEHEVIPICSMWDPVAAPSFDDEGIQRYIDFLESFYHGNIKKLNQNYGTKASCFSELKPEEYWHTLRYGTNTLFTEEDVEQLTSRFLIWRDNALWKMQELVLYFAAMQTALKENNPNLFLCPDMTQWGYFLNIYGRTQVDQDNDFSDLWDTAMRGIDIYALAPYVDACHFITVPTTPDGYPDAYVVSCQHSMMRVMNEGRTMIGGIYWGRFIYYDLYAQITPGEVLGTMAACGMDGYSCYGINGLDDGGVLDRMDQDFLDDLKAGNTWCAEILSLEKGTRIKEIALLFPSEMALFEPYEVGNNKIRRLDLLGWYKICCDLGYQVDVISEHEIKKGALADYSILIVPANDCYAAVDHTVMEAKIRAWVQAGGILLHGPKDALAKSCFGIDGETCAKMPYCYGKTIIPQGESFCKYHGGEPVSEYVDGFGHCVVRYSGADLSKWNVESQAEEWKGLVYAFGVQIGASYAAKNIPHVPYEQSNREMYPLIQSKTTLIKDILYGVQKPASGICERGIETGVFEAGMVIVNHRSTPYTLPRRFQTERYLYPNVRTEDGRGILEGHRAVWVSDSK
;
A
#
# COMPACT_ATOMS: atom_id res chain seq x y z
N MET A 1 3.76 18.90 -5.28
CA MET A 1 4.57 19.36 -6.44
C MET A 1 4.36 18.32 -7.51
N GLN A 2 3.74 18.67 -8.63
CA GLN A 2 3.54 17.70 -9.70
C GLN A 2 4.89 17.38 -10.35
N LEU A 3 5.20 16.10 -10.51
CA LEU A 3 6.29 15.66 -11.38
C LEU A 3 5.83 15.77 -12.83
N ILE A 4 6.11 16.91 -13.44
CA ILE A 4 5.80 17.18 -14.84
C ILE A 4 7.09 17.10 -15.63
N SER A 5 7.09 16.34 -16.70
CA SER A 5 8.23 16.31 -17.62
C SER A 5 8.46 17.70 -18.20
N LYS A 6 9.67 18.22 -18.09
CA LYS A 6 10.07 19.49 -18.68
C LYS A 6 10.13 19.41 -20.20
N THR A 7 10.31 18.20 -20.74
CA THR A 7 10.48 17.97 -22.18
C THR A 7 9.15 18.01 -22.94
N ASP A 8 8.12 17.35 -22.41
CA ASP A 8 6.81 17.24 -23.06
C ASP A 8 5.66 17.82 -22.24
N HIS A 9 5.97 18.37 -21.05
CA HIS A 9 5.01 18.99 -20.12
C HIS A 9 3.89 18.03 -19.68
N ARG A 10 4.15 16.72 -19.74
CA ARG A 10 3.22 15.67 -19.34
C ARG A 10 3.54 15.15 -17.96
N PRO A 11 2.56 14.63 -17.24
CA PRO A 11 2.78 13.95 -15.96
C PRO A 11 3.76 12.78 -16.09
N TYR A 12 4.43 12.45 -15.01
CA TYR A 12 5.35 11.35 -14.94
C TYR A 12 4.65 10.01 -15.20
N MET A 13 5.01 9.36 -16.30
CA MET A 13 4.54 8.05 -16.70
C MET A 13 5.75 7.19 -17.06
N ASN A 14 6.13 6.38 -16.08
CA ASN A 14 7.39 5.66 -16.11
C ASN A 14 7.18 4.16 -16.29
N VAL A 15 8.14 3.53 -16.94
CA VAL A 15 8.24 2.07 -16.97
C VAL A 15 9.66 1.64 -16.63
N TRP A 16 9.78 0.55 -15.91
CA TRP A 16 11.08 -0.04 -15.63
C TRP A 16 11.59 -0.82 -16.82
N PHE A 17 12.80 -0.49 -17.22
CA PHE A 17 13.57 -1.28 -18.15
C PHE A 17 14.16 -2.44 -17.38
N GLY A 18 13.36 -3.46 -17.12
CA GLY A 18 13.76 -4.59 -16.31
C GLY A 18 13.93 -5.83 -17.18
N ASN A 19 15.04 -6.34 -17.23
CA ASN A 19 15.43 -7.73 -17.38
C ASN A 19 16.92 -7.84 -17.10
N PHE A 20 17.23 -7.95 -15.85
CA PHE A 20 18.60 -7.96 -15.35
C PHE A 20 19.39 -9.17 -15.79
N TYR A 21 18.74 -10.18 -16.33
CA TYR A 21 19.33 -11.49 -16.67
C TYR A 21 19.48 -11.68 -18.16
N SER A 22 19.05 -10.71 -18.94
CA SER A 22 19.14 -10.85 -20.38
C SER A 22 20.51 -10.39 -20.91
N PRO A 23 21.11 -11.19 -21.82
CA PRO A 23 22.22 -10.72 -22.66
C PRO A 23 21.86 -9.49 -23.49
N ALA A 24 20.57 -9.11 -23.50
CA ALA A 24 20.05 -7.90 -24.14
C ALA A 24 20.74 -6.60 -23.68
N TYR A 25 21.20 -6.56 -22.43
CA TYR A 25 21.94 -5.41 -21.93
C TYR A 25 23.31 -5.17 -22.62
N ASP A 26 23.82 -6.14 -23.33
CA ASP A 26 25.01 -6.00 -24.15
C ASP A 26 24.69 -5.70 -25.63
N ASN A 27 23.40 -5.51 -25.95
CA ASN A 27 22.93 -5.33 -27.32
C ASN A 27 22.30 -3.94 -27.53
N GLU A 28 23.06 -3.03 -28.12
CA GLU A 28 22.61 -1.65 -28.41
C GLU A 28 21.34 -1.60 -29.29
N THR A 29 21.23 -2.50 -30.26
CA THR A 29 20.06 -2.56 -31.14
C THR A 29 18.80 -2.94 -30.36
N PHE A 30 18.91 -3.89 -29.45
CA PHE A 30 17.78 -4.30 -28.59
C PHE A 30 17.37 -3.15 -27.65
N VAL A 31 18.32 -2.46 -27.05
CA VAL A 31 18.05 -1.31 -26.18
C VAL A 31 17.35 -0.20 -26.95
N ASP A 32 17.87 0.16 -28.12
CA ASP A 32 17.30 1.23 -28.96
C ASP A 32 15.87 0.90 -29.41
N GLU A 33 15.64 -0.34 -29.84
CA GLU A 33 14.30 -0.81 -30.24
C GLU A 33 13.32 -0.82 -29.07
N THR A 34 13.77 -1.26 -27.89
CA THR A 34 12.94 -1.24 -26.68
C THR A 34 12.56 0.19 -26.27
N MET A 35 13.50 1.15 -26.32
CA MET A 35 13.21 2.56 -26.05
C MET A 35 12.19 3.12 -27.05
N ARG A 36 12.31 2.76 -28.31
CA ARG A 36 11.33 3.13 -29.36
C ARG A 36 9.94 2.58 -29.03
N GLN A 37 9.85 1.33 -28.58
CA GLN A 37 8.58 0.70 -28.20
C GLN A 37 7.98 1.32 -26.93
N ILE A 38 8.79 1.63 -25.92
CA ILE A 38 8.35 2.34 -24.72
C ILE A 38 7.68 3.67 -25.09
N LYS A 39 8.34 4.45 -25.96
CA LYS A 39 7.76 5.71 -26.45
C LYS A 39 6.48 5.51 -27.24
N ALA A 40 6.43 4.48 -28.08
CA ALA A 40 5.25 4.16 -28.89
C ALA A 40 4.04 3.74 -28.03
N LEU A 41 4.28 3.15 -26.83
CA LEU A 41 3.26 2.84 -25.84
C LEU A 41 2.78 4.08 -25.04
N GLY A 42 3.36 5.26 -25.26
CA GLY A 42 2.93 6.50 -24.63
C GLY A 42 3.62 6.85 -23.32
N PHE A 43 4.62 6.09 -22.87
CA PHE A 43 5.45 6.47 -21.74
C PHE A 43 6.32 7.69 -22.07
N ASN A 44 6.65 8.46 -21.08
CA ASN A 44 7.55 9.61 -21.22
C ASN A 44 8.81 9.49 -20.34
N SER A 45 8.89 8.45 -19.53
CA SER A 45 10.05 8.16 -18.70
C SER A 45 10.35 6.67 -18.67
N VAL A 46 11.62 6.35 -18.46
CA VAL A 46 12.10 4.98 -18.25
C VAL A 46 13.04 4.95 -17.05
N MET A 47 12.89 3.96 -16.21
CA MET A 47 13.80 3.70 -15.11
C MET A 47 14.71 2.54 -15.46
N PHE A 48 16.01 2.78 -15.39
CA PHE A 48 16.99 1.72 -15.52
C PHE A 48 17.24 1.12 -14.15
N ASP A 49 17.20 -0.17 -14.11
CA ASP A 49 17.78 -0.83 -12.97
C ASP A 49 19.31 -0.79 -13.12
N THR A 50 19.88 -0.37 -12.06
CA THR A 50 21.30 -0.30 -11.94
C THR A 50 21.87 -1.56 -11.29
N LYS A 51 21.11 -2.63 -11.18
CA LYS A 51 21.59 -3.89 -10.63
C LYS A 51 22.72 -4.43 -11.49
N ALA A 52 23.81 -4.65 -10.84
CA ALA A 52 24.93 -5.35 -11.43
C ALA A 52 24.86 -6.82 -10.99
N TRP A 53 24.97 -7.65 -11.88
CA TRP A 53 24.97 -9.08 -11.96
C TRP A 53 26.09 -9.76 -11.20
N LYS A 54 25.89 -11.07 -11.04
CA LYS A 54 26.98 -12.01 -10.77
C LYS A 54 28.18 -11.77 -11.69
N ASP A 55 27.94 -11.49 -12.95
CA ASP A 55 28.93 -11.07 -13.93
C ASP A 55 29.57 -9.70 -13.67
N PHE A 56 28.92 -8.81 -12.95
CA PHE A 56 29.46 -7.49 -12.71
C PHE A 56 30.65 -7.52 -11.74
N ARG A 57 30.58 -8.38 -10.74
CA ARG A 57 31.72 -8.60 -9.86
C ARG A 57 32.92 -9.12 -10.67
N GLU A 58 32.66 -10.09 -11.51
CA GLU A 58 33.67 -10.66 -12.40
C GLU A 58 34.17 -9.62 -13.38
N ARG A 59 33.29 -8.80 -13.94
CA ARG A 59 33.65 -7.69 -14.85
C ARG A 59 34.39 -6.55 -14.13
N CYS A 60 34.06 -6.26 -12.87
CA CYS A 60 34.82 -5.30 -12.06
C CYS A 60 36.23 -5.80 -11.77
N GLU A 61 36.37 -7.07 -11.44
CA GLU A 61 37.64 -7.73 -11.19
C GLU A 61 38.50 -7.83 -12.45
N THR A 62 37.91 -7.96 -13.62
CA THR A 62 38.59 -8.09 -14.91
C THR A 62 38.75 -6.77 -15.67
N GLY A 63 38.30 -5.63 -15.14
CA GLY A 63 38.38 -4.34 -15.82
C GLY A 63 37.29 -4.10 -16.86
N ALA A 64 36.29 -5.00 -17.02
CA ALA A 64 35.16 -4.84 -17.94
C ALA A 64 34.10 -3.84 -17.45
N LEU A 65 34.32 -3.18 -16.32
CA LEU A 65 33.50 -2.08 -15.79
C LEU A 65 33.22 -1.00 -16.84
N SER A 66 34.21 -0.73 -17.69
CA SER A 66 34.07 0.26 -18.75
C SER A 66 32.97 -0.07 -19.77
N GLN A 67 32.70 -1.35 -20.01
CA GLN A 67 31.65 -1.77 -20.94
C GLN A 67 30.25 -1.60 -20.32
N TYR A 68 30.10 -1.93 -19.05
CA TYR A 68 28.85 -1.72 -18.33
C TYR A 68 28.47 -0.24 -18.24
N VAL A 69 29.43 0.61 -17.86
CA VAL A 69 29.24 2.05 -17.83
C VAL A 69 28.88 2.60 -19.20
N LYS A 70 29.54 2.12 -20.26
CA LYS A 70 29.20 2.50 -21.63
C LYS A 70 27.78 2.10 -22.02
N MET A 71 27.34 0.91 -21.60
CA MET A 71 25.97 0.47 -21.88
C MET A 71 24.94 1.32 -21.17
N GLN A 72 25.15 1.69 -19.92
CA GLN A 72 24.26 2.63 -19.22
C GLN A 72 24.22 4.02 -19.87
N GLU A 73 25.38 4.51 -20.29
CA GLU A 73 25.44 5.75 -21.07
C GLU A 73 24.66 5.63 -22.36
N TYR A 74 24.81 4.50 -23.06
CA TYR A 74 24.05 4.23 -24.27
C TYR A 74 22.55 4.13 -24.01
N MET A 75 22.12 3.50 -22.91
CA MET A 75 20.72 3.45 -22.52
C MET A 75 20.15 4.87 -22.31
N GLY A 76 20.89 5.75 -21.63
CA GLY A 76 20.52 7.14 -21.45
C GLY A 76 20.45 7.91 -22.79
N GLU A 77 21.43 7.73 -23.67
CA GLU A 77 21.44 8.34 -25.00
C GLU A 77 20.27 7.84 -25.87
N SER A 78 19.99 6.55 -25.81
CA SER A 78 18.86 5.94 -26.54
C SER A 78 17.52 6.43 -26.00
N ALA A 79 17.35 6.49 -24.68
CA ALA A 79 16.14 7.07 -24.07
C ALA A 79 15.92 8.49 -24.57
N HIS A 80 16.97 9.30 -24.55
CA HIS A 80 16.91 10.66 -25.07
C HIS A 80 16.58 10.73 -26.56
N LYS A 81 17.25 9.97 -27.38
CA LYS A 81 17.00 9.87 -28.83
C LYS A 81 15.52 9.65 -29.12
N HIS A 82 14.84 8.88 -28.28
CA HIS A 82 13.42 8.59 -28.40
C HIS A 82 12.52 9.56 -27.60
N GLY A 83 13.06 10.62 -27.00
CA GLY A 83 12.30 11.63 -26.26
C GLY A 83 11.71 11.09 -24.96
N LEU A 84 12.46 10.25 -24.26
CA LEU A 84 12.16 9.73 -22.95
C LEU A 84 13.05 10.42 -21.90
N ALA A 85 12.47 10.84 -20.79
CA ALA A 85 13.25 11.11 -19.59
C ALA A 85 13.74 9.78 -18.99
N TYR A 86 14.79 9.81 -18.19
CA TYR A 86 15.23 8.60 -17.52
C TYR A 86 15.62 8.85 -16.08
N ASN A 87 15.51 7.81 -15.28
CA ASN A 87 16.07 7.75 -13.94
C ASN A 87 16.76 6.40 -13.73
N PHE A 88 17.75 6.36 -12.85
CA PHE A 88 18.53 5.15 -12.60
C PHE A 88 19.08 5.13 -11.18
N LEU A 89 18.41 5.77 -10.27
CA LEU A 89 18.87 5.80 -8.90
C LEU A 89 18.22 4.74 -8.07
N VAL A 90 18.96 3.69 -7.81
CA VAL A 90 18.55 2.67 -6.87
C VAL A 90 19.61 2.56 -5.79
N LEU A 91 19.24 2.80 -4.55
CA LEU A 91 20.14 2.71 -3.41
C LEU A 91 19.87 1.49 -2.56
N TYR A 92 20.92 0.77 -2.27
CA TYR A 92 20.92 -0.31 -1.30
C TYR A 92 22.10 -0.17 -0.36
N LEU A 93 21.86 -0.27 0.94
CA LEU A 93 22.89 -0.37 1.95
C LEU A 93 23.24 -1.83 2.26
N ASN A 94 23.40 -2.62 1.26
CA ASN A 94 23.91 -3.96 1.49
C ASN A 94 25.23 -4.17 0.74
N GLY A 95 26.14 -4.87 1.35
CA GLY A 95 27.39 -5.31 0.75
C GLY A 95 27.23 -6.55 -0.10
N ASP A 96 25.99 -7.03 -0.28
CA ASP A 96 25.77 -8.32 -0.88
C ASP A 96 25.60 -8.32 -2.38
N ASN A 97 25.74 -9.48 -2.84
CA ASN A 97 25.84 -9.92 -4.20
C ASN A 97 24.54 -10.31 -4.85
N LEU A 98 23.45 -10.39 -4.13
CA LEU A 98 22.13 -10.60 -4.74
C LEU A 98 21.80 -9.45 -5.68
N TYR A 99 22.21 -8.26 -5.27
CA TYR A 99 22.20 -7.09 -6.10
C TYR A 99 23.60 -6.47 -6.03
N PRO A 100 24.58 -7.04 -6.72
CA PRO A 100 25.91 -6.47 -6.72
C PRO A 100 25.76 -5.07 -7.26
N HIS A 101 25.96 -4.12 -6.35
CA HIS A 101 25.78 -2.71 -6.62
C HIS A 101 26.49 -2.32 -7.86
N ILE A 102 25.86 -1.48 -8.54
CA ILE A 102 26.54 -0.61 -9.41
C ILE A 102 27.57 0.10 -8.59
N ARG A 103 28.68 -0.44 -8.65
CA ARG A 103 29.85 0.20 -8.10
C ARG A 103 30.31 1.24 -9.09
N PHE A 104 29.50 2.27 -9.29
CA PHE A 104 30.10 3.53 -9.71
C PHE A 104 31.10 3.84 -8.62
N SER A 105 32.34 3.86 -8.98
CA SER A 105 33.39 4.18 -8.03
C SER A 105 33.10 5.51 -7.32
N PRO A 106 33.14 5.58 -6.01
CA PRO A 106 33.39 4.49 -5.10
C PRO A 106 32.15 3.68 -4.80
N PRO A 107 32.30 2.40 -4.49
CA PRO A 107 31.21 1.59 -3.99
C PRO A 107 30.70 2.16 -2.66
N ILE A 108 29.44 1.85 -2.32
CA ILE A 108 28.94 2.12 -0.98
C ILE A 108 29.68 1.19 -0.01
N TYR A 109 30.28 1.76 0.99
CA TYR A 109 30.92 1.04 2.08
C TYR A 109 30.24 1.38 3.38
N GLY A 110 30.26 0.45 4.29
CA GLY A 110 29.80 0.63 5.65
C GLY A 110 30.44 -0.38 6.56
N GLU A 111 30.22 -0.20 7.82
CA GLU A 111 30.49 -1.23 8.80
C GLU A 111 29.43 -2.33 8.62
N GLU A 112 29.89 -3.57 8.44
CA GLU A 112 29.00 -4.73 8.27
C GLU A 112 28.27 -5.02 9.57
N ILE A 113 27.01 -5.43 9.46
CA ILE A 113 26.27 -5.98 10.59
C ILE A 113 26.89 -7.31 11.01
N VAL A 114 26.67 -7.69 12.26
CA VAL A 114 27.00 -9.01 12.78
C VAL A 114 25.72 -9.84 12.78
N THR A 115 25.76 -11.00 12.14
CA THR A 115 24.61 -11.94 12.13
C THR A 115 24.42 -12.59 13.49
N ALA A 116 23.29 -13.21 13.71
CA ALA A 116 22.99 -13.95 14.94
C ALA A 116 23.98 -15.11 15.23
N ASN A 117 24.74 -15.54 14.21
CA ASN A 117 25.78 -16.56 14.36
C ASN A 117 27.17 -15.95 14.62
N GLY A 118 27.27 -14.63 14.84
CA GLY A 118 28.51 -13.93 15.13
C GLY A 118 29.41 -13.72 13.91
N ARG A 119 28.88 -13.82 12.70
CA ARG A 119 29.63 -13.61 11.46
C ARG A 119 29.31 -12.25 10.86
N PRO A 120 30.20 -11.65 10.06
CA PRO A 120 29.85 -10.50 9.26
C PRO A 120 28.66 -10.81 8.37
N GLY A 121 27.68 -9.91 8.35
CA GLY A 121 26.50 -10.02 7.50
C GLY A 121 26.70 -9.36 6.14
N LYS A 122 25.69 -9.43 5.31
CA LYS A 122 25.71 -8.88 3.96
C LYS A 122 25.26 -7.41 3.90
N TRP A 123 24.73 -6.89 5.01
CA TRP A 123 24.21 -5.55 5.13
C TRP A 123 25.16 -4.65 5.89
N TYR A 124 25.05 -3.34 5.65
CA TYR A 124 25.82 -2.36 6.42
C TYR A 124 24.93 -1.77 7.53
N LYS A 125 25.59 -1.42 8.63
CA LYS A 125 24.98 -0.61 9.68
C LYS A 125 24.66 0.77 9.11
N TYR A 126 23.40 1.04 8.82
CA TYR A 126 22.97 2.31 8.22
C TYR A 126 23.26 3.52 9.12
N TRP A 127 23.39 3.31 10.41
CA TRP A 127 23.72 4.34 11.40
C TRP A 127 25.21 4.65 11.49
N SER A 128 26.07 3.88 10.86
CA SER A 128 27.50 4.15 10.85
C SER A 128 27.81 5.38 9.98
N GLU A 129 28.72 6.25 10.48
CA GLU A 129 29.15 7.42 9.73
C GLU A 129 29.77 7.05 8.38
N GLN A 130 30.43 5.90 8.32
CA GLN A 130 31.03 5.39 7.09
C GLN A 130 29.96 5.08 6.04
N ALA A 131 28.90 4.38 6.41
CA ALA A 131 27.80 4.05 5.49
C ALA A 131 27.09 5.31 5.00
N GLN A 132 26.78 6.25 5.89
CA GLN A 132 26.13 7.51 5.52
C GLN A 132 26.99 8.38 4.60
N ARG A 133 28.26 8.50 4.91
CA ARG A 133 29.21 9.23 4.05
C ARG A 133 29.35 8.58 2.68
N SER A 134 29.49 7.27 2.65
CA SER A 134 29.62 6.52 1.41
C SER A 134 28.37 6.62 0.53
N MET A 135 27.16 6.57 1.13
CA MET A 135 25.91 6.82 0.39
C MET A 135 25.88 8.21 -0.24
N LYS A 136 26.23 9.23 0.53
CA LYS A 136 26.25 10.60 0.07
C LYS A 136 27.22 10.75 -1.12
N GLU A 137 28.44 10.29 -0.97
CA GLU A 137 29.45 10.33 -2.05
C GLU A 137 29.00 9.55 -3.29
N HIS A 138 28.32 8.43 -3.11
CA HIS A 138 27.78 7.63 -4.21
C HIS A 138 26.72 8.40 -5.00
N VAL A 139 25.76 9.00 -4.31
CA VAL A 139 24.70 9.80 -4.94
C VAL A 139 25.27 11.04 -5.61
N GLU A 140 26.18 11.77 -4.95
CA GLU A 140 26.83 12.94 -5.51
C GLU A 140 27.52 12.62 -6.85
N ARG A 141 28.27 11.52 -6.92
CA ARG A 141 28.92 11.09 -8.16
C ARG A 141 27.95 10.67 -9.25
N ILE A 142 26.85 10.02 -8.88
CA ILE A 142 25.80 9.71 -9.84
C ILE A 142 25.18 11.00 -10.36
N MET A 143 24.87 11.95 -9.49
CA MET A 143 24.31 13.23 -9.89
C MET A 143 25.27 14.07 -10.73
N GLU A 144 26.57 14.07 -10.43
CA GLU A 144 27.60 14.70 -11.25
C GLU A 144 27.67 14.10 -12.66
N ARG A 145 27.54 12.77 -12.75
CA ARG A 145 27.67 12.06 -14.02
C ARG A 145 26.41 12.07 -14.86
N TYR A 146 25.25 11.93 -14.24
CA TYR A 146 23.98 11.66 -14.89
C TYR A 146 22.84 12.62 -14.49
N GLY A 147 23.05 13.46 -13.50
CA GLY A 147 22.10 14.48 -13.07
C GLY A 147 22.02 15.65 -14.05
N ASP A 148 21.68 16.81 -13.56
CA ASP A 148 21.59 18.05 -14.36
C ASP A 148 22.81 18.34 -15.20
N GLY A 149 23.91 17.63 -14.94
CA GLY A 149 25.18 17.71 -15.59
C GLY A 149 25.51 16.61 -16.58
N CYS A 150 24.57 15.75 -16.96
CA CYS A 150 24.86 14.69 -17.91
C CYS A 150 25.29 15.25 -19.28
N GLU A 151 26.57 15.56 -19.42
CA GLU A 151 27.14 16.03 -20.68
C GLU A 151 27.04 15.01 -21.80
N ARG A 152 26.85 13.73 -21.46
CA ARG A 152 26.78 12.63 -22.40
C ARG A 152 25.37 12.27 -22.83
N CYS A 153 24.40 12.55 -22.02
CA CYS A 153 23.04 12.55 -22.50
C CYS A 153 22.88 13.78 -23.38
N ALA A 154 22.71 13.60 -24.65
CA ALA A 154 22.61 14.63 -25.68
C ALA A 154 21.73 15.85 -25.33
N ALA A 155 21.23 15.87 -24.18
CA ALA A 155 20.49 16.80 -23.45
C ALA A 155 20.99 18.20 -23.47
N ARG A 156 22.23 18.35 -23.30
CA ARG A 156 22.88 19.64 -23.36
C ARG A 156 23.38 20.00 -24.74
N GLN A 157 23.32 19.07 -25.69
CA GLN A 157 23.92 19.26 -26.99
C GLN A 157 23.25 20.31 -27.86
N ASN A 158 22.10 20.83 -27.53
CA ASN A 158 21.43 21.84 -28.32
C ASN A 158 20.73 22.94 -27.52
N GLY A 159 21.20 23.21 -26.30
CA GLY A 159 20.57 24.23 -25.44
C GLY A 159 19.18 23.82 -24.93
N LYS A 160 18.80 22.56 -25.07
CA LYS A 160 17.59 22.00 -24.49
C LYS A 160 17.94 21.31 -23.20
N GLU A 161 17.31 21.73 -22.12
CA GLU A 161 17.44 21.07 -20.82
C GLU A 161 16.86 19.66 -20.91
N HIS A 162 17.65 18.69 -20.52
CA HIS A 162 17.22 17.32 -20.35
C HIS A 162 16.66 17.11 -19.00
N GLU A 163 15.68 16.24 -19.01
CA GLU A 163 15.08 15.82 -17.81
C GLU A 163 15.62 14.45 -17.40
N VAL A 164 16.61 14.49 -16.53
CA VAL A 164 16.83 13.42 -15.59
C VAL A 164 15.94 13.74 -14.41
N ILE A 165 14.98 12.88 -14.12
CA ILE A 165 14.20 13.01 -12.90
C ILE A 165 15.08 12.46 -11.78
N PRO A 166 15.52 13.28 -10.82
CA PRO A 166 16.42 12.83 -9.76
C PRO A 166 15.62 12.05 -8.69
N ILE A 167 14.98 10.96 -9.11
CA ILE A 167 14.28 10.05 -8.21
C ILE A 167 15.29 9.05 -7.69
N CYS A 168 15.50 9.08 -6.38
CA CYS A 168 16.19 8.04 -5.67
C CYS A 168 15.16 6.97 -5.28
N SER A 169 15.16 5.88 -6.00
CA SER A 169 14.33 4.73 -5.71
C SER A 169 15.08 3.73 -4.84
N MET A 170 14.36 3.04 -3.98
CA MET A 170 14.87 1.90 -3.24
C MET A 170 13.91 0.76 -3.40
N TRP A 171 14.44 -0.40 -3.75
CA TRP A 171 13.64 -1.60 -3.84
C TRP A 171 13.66 -2.33 -2.52
N ASP A 172 12.49 -2.78 -2.12
CA ASP A 172 12.33 -3.69 -0.99
C ASP A 172 13.20 -3.30 0.21
N PRO A 173 13.05 -2.08 0.73
CA PRO A 173 13.93 -1.59 1.78
C PRO A 173 13.86 -2.48 3.02
N VAL A 174 15.03 -2.74 3.59
CA VAL A 174 15.20 -3.48 4.83
C VAL A 174 16.25 -2.80 5.70
N ALA A 175 15.93 -2.59 6.95
CA ALA A 175 16.90 -2.26 7.99
C ALA A 175 17.31 -3.56 8.71
N ALA A 176 18.45 -4.11 8.34
CA ALA A 176 18.92 -5.36 8.94
C ALA A 176 19.45 -5.12 10.35
N PRO A 177 19.08 -5.96 11.34
CA PRO A 177 19.59 -5.87 12.70
C PRO A 177 21.06 -6.32 12.76
N SER A 178 21.83 -5.75 13.69
CA SER A 178 23.16 -6.26 14.06
C SER A 178 23.11 -6.93 15.43
N PHE A 179 23.76 -8.06 15.57
CA PHE A 179 23.78 -8.84 16.81
C PHE A 179 25.09 -8.68 17.59
N ASP A 180 25.83 -7.62 17.31
CA ASP A 180 26.95 -7.17 18.12
C ASP A 180 26.48 -6.27 19.29
N ASP A 181 27.41 -5.89 20.16
CA ASP A 181 27.10 -5.09 21.35
C ASP A 181 26.36 -3.79 21.01
N GLU A 182 26.70 -3.14 19.90
CA GLU A 182 26.05 -1.91 19.45
C GLU A 182 24.60 -2.16 18.99
N GLY A 183 24.37 -3.16 18.16
CA GLY A 183 23.04 -3.52 17.71
C GLY A 183 22.16 -4.03 18.86
N ILE A 184 22.72 -4.77 19.82
CA ILE A 184 22.04 -5.19 21.04
C ILE A 184 21.64 -3.97 21.88
N GLN A 185 22.54 -2.99 22.04
CA GLN A 185 22.24 -1.78 22.80
C GLN A 185 21.12 -0.98 22.15
N ARG A 186 21.09 -0.84 20.83
CA ARG A 186 20.01 -0.17 20.11
C ARG A 186 18.63 -0.82 20.37
N TYR A 187 18.57 -2.13 20.43
CA TYR A 187 17.33 -2.83 20.78
C TYR A 187 16.93 -2.62 22.24
N ILE A 188 17.88 -2.61 23.17
CA ILE A 188 17.63 -2.27 24.57
C ILE A 188 17.09 -0.85 24.71
N ASP A 189 17.70 0.11 24.02
CA ASP A 189 17.26 1.53 24.00
C ASP A 189 15.83 1.67 23.44
N PHE A 190 15.51 0.90 22.41
CA PHE A 190 14.13 0.83 21.90
C PHE A 190 13.18 0.30 22.97
N LEU A 191 13.49 -0.81 23.63
CA LEU A 191 12.65 -1.38 24.68
C LEU A 191 12.47 -0.41 25.84
N GLU A 192 13.53 0.26 26.29
CA GLU A 192 13.46 1.26 27.34
C GLU A 192 12.54 2.42 26.97
N SER A 193 12.67 2.92 25.76
CA SER A 193 11.80 3.96 25.21
C SER A 193 10.34 3.50 25.07
N PHE A 194 10.13 2.33 24.49
CA PHE A 194 8.80 1.76 24.24
C PHE A 194 8.03 1.49 25.54
N TYR A 195 8.72 1.02 26.57
CA TYR A 195 8.15 0.80 27.90
C TYR A 195 8.22 2.05 28.81
N HIS A 196 8.62 3.20 28.29
CA HIS A 196 8.76 4.47 29.06
C HIS A 196 9.60 4.30 30.33
N GLY A 197 10.70 3.54 30.26
CA GLY A 197 11.57 3.24 31.41
C GLY A 197 10.96 2.29 32.44
N ASN A 198 9.79 1.72 32.18
CA ASN A 198 9.09 0.83 33.12
C ASN A 198 9.51 -0.62 32.97
N ILE A 199 10.65 -0.99 33.56
CA ILE A 199 11.17 -2.36 33.54
C ILE A 199 10.20 -3.38 34.15
N LYS A 200 9.36 -2.96 35.12
CA LYS A 200 8.39 -3.87 35.75
C LYS A 200 7.32 -4.32 34.76
N LYS A 201 6.86 -3.40 33.87
CA LYS A 201 5.89 -3.73 32.82
C LYS A 201 6.52 -4.67 31.78
N LEU A 202 7.76 -4.42 31.39
CA LEU A 202 8.49 -5.33 30.50
C LEU A 202 8.63 -6.71 31.12
N ASN A 203 9.08 -6.80 32.40
CA ASN A 203 9.20 -8.06 33.09
C ASN A 203 7.89 -8.83 33.15
N GLN A 204 6.78 -8.14 33.37
CA GLN A 204 5.45 -8.76 33.35
C GLN A 204 5.11 -9.33 31.98
N ASN A 205 5.40 -8.57 30.91
CA ASN A 205 5.13 -8.96 29.55
C ASN A 205 6.02 -10.13 29.09
N TYR A 206 7.28 -10.14 29.48
CA TYR A 206 8.26 -11.13 29.03
C TYR A 206 8.42 -12.34 29.99
N GLY A 207 7.85 -12.26 31.20
CA GLY A 207 8.06 -13.26 32.25
C GLY A 207 9.47 -13.22 32.83
N THR A 208 10.16 -12.08 32.76
CA THR A 208 11.53 -11.87 33.24
C THR A 208 11.59 -11.23 34.65
N LYS A 209 12.78 -11.05 35.18
CA LYS A 209 13.01 -10.44 36.49
C LYS A 209 14.22 -9.49 36.49
N ALA A 210 14.51 -8.86 35.36
CA ALA A 210 15.58 -7.90 35.26
C ALA A 210 15.35 -6.69 36.18
N SER A 211 16.42 -6.18 36.80
CA SER A 211 16.33 -5.00 37.67
C SER A 211 16.39 -3.70 36.86
N CYS A 212 16.98 -3.72 35.67
CA CYS A 212 17.08 -2.62 34.71
C CYS A 212 17.15 -3.16 33.28
N PHE A 213 16.98 -2.28 32.30
CA PHE A 213 17.01 -2.67 30.87
C PHE A 213 18.37 -3.21 30.43
N SER A 214 19.47 -2.74 30.99
CA SER A 214 20.82 -3.23 30.65
C SER A 214 21.12 -4.67 31.09
N GLU A 215 20.27 -5.28 31.92
CA GLU A 215 20.37 -6.69 32.30
C GLU A 215 19.65 -7.62 31.31
N LEU A 216 18.89 -7.06 30.36
CA LEU A 216 18.21 -7.84 29.34
C LEU A 216 19.24 -8.50 28.42
N LYS A 217 18.90 -9.68 27.94
CA LYS A 217 19.67 -10.42 26.95
C LYS A 217 18.84 -10.56 25.68
N PRO A 218 18.80 -9.55 24.84
CA PRO A 218 17.93 -9.51 23.66
C PRO A 218 18.15 -10.69 22.73
N GLU A 219 19.34 -11.25 22.66
CA GLU A 219 19.67 -12.44 21.88
C GLU A 219 18.80 -13.65 22.24
N GLU A 220 18.26 -13.70 23.45
CA GLU A 220 17.32 -14.75 23.89
C GLU A 220 15.92 -14.53 23.27
N TYR A 221 15.58 -13.26 22.94
CA TYR A 221 14.27 -12.88 22.45
C TYR A 221 14.23 -12.70 20.91
N TRP A 222 15.38 -12.68 20.27
CA TRP A 222 15.46 -12.47 18.82
C TRP A 222 15.16 -13.70 17.98
N HIS A 223 14.70 -14.79 18.56
CA HIS A 223 14.27 -15.97 17.81
C HIS A 223 13.19 -15.66 16.77
N THR A 224 12.31 -14.70 17.09
CA THR A 224 11.25 -14.26 16.19
C THR A 224 11.79 -13.53 14.96
N LEU A 225 12.93 -12.87 15.08
CA LEU A 225 13.60 -12.22 13.93
C LEU A 225 14.29 -13.23 13.02
N ARG A 226 14.74 -14.36 13.56
CA ARG A 226 15.45 -15.38 12.81
C ARG A 226 14.55 -16.16 11.87
N TYR A 227 13.34 -16.43 12.29
CA TYR A 227 12.53 -17.43 11.60
C TYR A 227 11.42 -16.85 10.76
N GLY A 228 11.10 -15.58 10.95
CA GLY A 228 10.08 -14.92 10.13
C GLY A 228 8.74 -15.66 10.07
N THR A 229 8.54 -16.66 10.93
CA THR A 229 7.40 -17.55 10.84
C THR A 229 6.51 -17.40 12.07
N ASN A 230 5.23 -17.40 11.86
CA ASN A 230 4.21 -17.39 12.89
C ASN A 230 3.86 -18.77 13.42
N THR A 231 4.67 -19.76 13.15
CA THR A 231 4.61 -21.02 13.91
C THR A 231 5.00 -20.83 15.37
N LEU A 232 5.43 -19.62 15.73
CA LEU A 232 5.89 -19.29 17.09
C LEU A 232 4.76 -18.98 18.07
N PHE A 233 3.59 -18.56 17.58
CA PHE A 233 2.43 -18.26 18.43
C PHE A 233 1.12 -18.52 17.68
N THR A 234 0.03 -18.64 18.44
CA THR A 234 -1.32 -18.95 17.97
C THR A 234 -2.25 -17.74 18.16
N GLU A 235 -3.48 -17.81 17.65
CA GLU A 235 -4.50 -16.81 17.97
C GLU A 235 -4.82 -16.73 19.47
N GLU A 236 -4.76 -17.85 20.17
CA GLU A 236 -4.92 -17.86 21.62
C GLU A 236 -3.80 -17.05 22.30
N ASP A 237 -2.55 -17.12 21.81
CA ASP A 237 -1.46 -16.29 22.28
C ASP A 237 -1.74 -14.80 22.13
N VAL A 238 -2.39 -14.42 21.02
CA VAL A 238 -2.82 -13.01 20.75
C VAL A 238 -3.93 -12.59 21.70
N GLU A 239 -4.97 -13.41 21.83
CA GLU A 239 -6.11 -13.13 22.71
C GLU A 239 -5.68 -13.00 24.18
N GLN A 240 -4.74 -13.85 24.61
CA GLN A 240 -4.24 -13.87 25.98
C GLN A 240 -3.04 -12.94 26.21
N LEU A 241 -2.52 -12.28 25.18
CA LEU A 241 -1.32 -11.43 25.23
C LEU A 241 -0.14 -12.16 25.90
N THR A 242 0.14 -13.38 25.45
CA THR A 242 1.21 -14.19 26.03
C THR A 242 2.59 -13.54 25.82
N SER A 243 3.56 -13.88 26.63
CA SER A 243 4.93 -13.37 26.50
C SER A 243 5.53 -13.66 25.12
N ARG A 244 5.22 -14.81 24.55
CA ARG A 244 5.61 -15.17 23.17
C ARG A 244 5.15 -14.16 22.14
N PHE A 245 3.88 -13.81 22.20
CA PHE A 245 3.29 -12.84 21.28
C PHE A 245 3.81 -11.42 21.53
N LEU A 246 3.93 -11.02 22.79
CA LEU A 246 4.41 -9.68 23.14
C LEU A 246 5.88 -9.45 22.75
N ILE A 247 6.72 -10.48 22.82
CA ILE A 247 8.10 -10.42 22.31
C ILE A 247 8.10 -10.28 20.79
N TRP A 248 7.25 -11.01 20.07
CA TRP A 248 7.09 -10.88 18.63
C TRP A 248 6.63 -9.49 18.23
N ARG A 249 5.62 -8.95 18.89
CA ARG A 249 5.14 -7.57 18.70
C ARG A 249 6.28 -6.56 18.84
N ASP A 250 7.04 -6.64 19.91
CA ASP A 250 8.13 -5.70 20.19
C ASP A 250 9.24 -5.78 19.12
N ASN A 251 9.55 -7.00 18.67
CA ASN A 251 10.49 -7.19 17.56
C ASN A 251 9.99 -6.58 16.25
N ALA A 252 8.71 -6.73 15.93
CA ALA A 252 8.12 -6.17 14.72
C ALA A 252 8.11 -4.63 14.77
N LEU A 253 7.72 -4.05 15.90
CA LEU A 253 7.73 -2.60 16.10
C LEU A 253 9.16 -2.03 16.10
N TRP A 254 10.13 -2.75 16.64
CA TRP A 254 11.52 -2.34 16.54
C TRP A 254 12.03 -2.32 15.10
N LYS A 255 11.74 -3.35 14.30
CA LYS A 255 12.07 -3.34 12.85
C LYS A 255 11.48 -2.14 12.14
N MET A 256 10.23 -1.81 12.42
CA MET A 256 9.59 -0.63 11.86
C MET A 256 10.34 0.64 12.26
N GLN A 257 10.66 0.80 13.54
CA GLN A 257 11.42 1.96 14.01
C GLN A 257 12.80 2.04 13.35
N GLU A 258 13.52 0.93 13.22
CA GLU A 258 14.83 0.90 12.56
C GLU A 258 14.72 1.30 11.08
N LEU A 259 13.67 0.87 10.39
CA LEU A 259 13.45 1.27 8.99
C LEU A 259 13.11 2.77 8.88
N VAL A 260 12.33 3.31 9.80
CA VAL A 260 12.05 4.76 9.89
C VAL A 260 13.35 5.55 10.12
N LEU A 261 14.19 5.11 11.05
CA LEU A 261 15.48 5.74 11.33
C LEU A 261 16.44 5.64 10.16
N TYR A 262 16.41 4.53 9.43
CA TYR A 262 17.17 4.36 8.20
C TYR A 262 16.79 5.41 7.15
N PHE A 263 15.49 5.61 6.87
CA PHE A 263 15.05 6.63 5.94
C PHE A 263 15.32 8.06 6.43
N ALA A 264 15.21 8.30 7.72
CA ALA A 264 15.57 9.59 8.31
C ALA A 264 17.06 9.91 8.10
N ALA A 265 17.94 8.94 8.34
CA ALA A 265 19.37 9.08 8.10
C ALA A 265 19.68 9.30 6.61
N MET A 266 19.02 8.53 5.73
CA MET A 266 19.17 8.70 4.29
C MET A 266 18.69 10.06 3.79
N GLN A 267 17.51 10.48 4.19
CA GLN A 267 16.96 11.78 3.80
C GLN A 267 17.96 12.90 4.18
N THR A 268 18.50 12.85 5.40
CA THR A 268 19.48 13.82 5.87
C THR A 268 20.74 13.78 5.01
N ALA A 269 21.35 12.61 4.85
CA ALA A 269 22.62 12.47 4.13
C ALA A 269 22.49 12.83 2.64
N LEU A 270 21.39 12.45 1.99
CA LEU A 270 21.24 12.64 0.55
C LEU A 270 20.78 14.06 0.18
N LYS A 271 19.92 14.67 0.99
CA LYS A 271 19.35 15.99 0.68
C LYS A 271 20.21 17.17 1.13
N GLU A 272 21.19 16.96 2.01
CA GLU A 272 22.06 18.03 2.48
C GLU A 272 22.71 18.81 1.33
N ASN A 273 23.22 18.10 0.33
CA ASN A 273 23.84 18.70 -0.86
C ASN A 273 22.94 18.65 -2.12
N ASN A 274 21.87 17.88 -2.08
CA ASN A 274 20.96 17.66 -3.21
C ASN A 274 19.50 17.90 -2.79
N PRO A 275 19.10 19.14 -2.45
CA PRO A 275 17.76 19.40 -1.94
C PRO A 275 16.63 19.06 -2.92
N ASN A 276 16.93 19.00 -4.22
CA ASN A 276 16.01 18.66 -5.28
C ASN A 276 15.92 17.14 -5.56
N LEU A 277 16.72 16.34 -4.85
CA LEU A 277 16.62 14.90 -4.95
C LEU A 277 15.27 14.43 -4.41
N PHE A 278 14.57 13.64 -5.20
CA PHE A 278 13.26 13.10 -4.85
C PHE A 278 13.41 11.67 -4.34
N LEU A 279 13.27 11.49 -3.03
CA LEU A 279 13.37 10.18 -2.41
C LEU A 279 12.01 9.48 -2.49
N CYS A 280 11.93 8.46 -3.35
CA CYS A 280 10.71 7.69 -3.61
C CYS A 280 11.02 6.20 -3.55
N PRO A 281 11.02 5.59 -2.37
CA PRO A 281 11.21 4.16 -2.25
C PRO A 281 10.03 3.39 -2.82
N ASP A 282 10.34 2.24 -3.39
CA ASP A 282 9.36 1.25 -3.78
C ASP A 282 9.07 0.33 -2.60
N MET A 283 7.87 0.47 -2.06
CA MET A 283 7.41 -0.31 -0.93
C MET A 283 6.62 -1.51 -1.42
N THR A 284 7.14 -2.69 -1.19
CA THR A 284 6.47 -3.92 -1.56
C THR A 284 5.22 -4.11 -0.70
N GLN A 285 4.06 -3.74 -1.25
CA GLN A 285 2.77 -3.86 -0.55
C GLN A 285 1.95 -5.07 -0.99
N TRP A 286 2.35 -5.71 -2.06
CA TRP A 286 1.68 -6.91 -2.51
C TRP A 286 1.66 -8.02 -1.45
N GLY A 287 2.65 -8.09 -0.56
CA GLY A 287 2.64 -8.97 0.59
C GLY A 287 1.46 -8.76 1.54
N TYR A 288 0.90 -7.55 1.65
CA TYR A 288 -0.24 -7.31 2.53
C TYR A 288 -1.52 -8.00 2.04
N PHE A 289 -1.90 -7.82 0.77
CA PHE A 289 -3.12 -8.43 0.24
C PHE A 289 -2.89 -9.84 -0.31
N LEU A 290 -1.74 -10.10 -0.87
CA LEU A 290 -1.48 -11.37 -1.53
C LEU A 290 -1.15 -12.48 -0.56
N ASN A 291 -0.45 -12.19 0.51
CA ASN A 291 -0.06 -13.16 1.53
C ASN A 291 0.35 -14.55 0.99
N ILE A 292 0.73 -14.59 -0.27
CA ILE A 292 0.98 -15.82 -0.99
C ILE A 292 2.33 -16.38 -0.60
N TYR A 293 3.23 -15.45 -0.29
CA TYR A 293 4.60 -15.78 0.04
C TYR A 293 4.92 -15.69 1.48
N GLY A 294 3.97 -15.72 2.26
CA GLY A 294 4.00 -15.61 3.66
C GLY A 294 5.21 -16.06 4.38
N ARG A 295 6.22 -16.54 3.67
CA ARG A 295 7.39 -17.02 4.35
C ARG A 295 8.52 -17.25 3.45
N THR A 296 9.26 -16.27 3.36
CA THR A 296 10.66 -16.50 3.18
C THR A 296 11.27 -16.74 4.56
N GLN A 297 11.84 -17.89 4.71
CA GLN A 297 12.66 -18.16 5.87
C GLN A 297 13.80 -17.16 5.81
N VAL A 298 13.94 -16.36 6.86
CA VAL A 298 15.22 -15.70 7.10
C VAL A 298 16.24 -16.82 7.19
N ASP A 299 17.22 -16.84 6.33
CA ASP A 299 18.24 -17.85 6.40
C ASP A 299 18.98 -17.76 7.75
N GLN A 300 19.77 -18.77 8.06
CA GLN A 300 20.50 -18.83 9.33
C GLN A 300 21.49 -17.65 9.50
N ASP A 301 21.80 -16.96 8.43
CA ASP A 301 22.72 -15.82 8.41
C ASP A 301 21.98 -14.46 8.42
N ASN A 302 20.68 -14.43 8.73
CA ASN A 302 19.84 -13.23 8.69
C ASN A 302 19.82 -12.55 7.32
N ASP A 303 19.77 -13.34 6.28
CA ASP A 303 19.55 -12.79 4.96
C ASP A 303 18.07 -12.41 4.80
N PHE A 304 17.81 -11.11 4.79
CA PHE A 304 16.48 -10.55 4.63
C PHE A 304 16.13 -10.28 3.17
N SER A 305 17.00 -10.63 2.23
CA SER A 305 16.81 -10.33 0.81
C SER A 305 15.56 -11.01 0.23
N ASP A 306 15.22 -12.18 0.76
CA ASP A 306 14.06 -12.94 0.32
C ASP A 306 12.77 -12.65 1.11
N LEU A 307 12.77 -11.62 1.96
CA LEU A 307 11.56 -11.21 2.67
C LEU A 307 10.67 -10.37 1.76
N TRP A 308 9.72 -11.00 1.14
CA TRP A 308 8.71 -10.32 0.31
C TRP A 308 7.57 -9.72 1.12
N ASP A 309 7.39 -10.18 2.34
CA ASP A 309 6.32 -9.70 3.21
C ASP A 309 6.64 -8.33 3.80
N THR A 310 5.74 -7.39 3.60
CA THR A 310 5.83 -6.02 4.10
C THR A 310 6.02 -5.97 5.61
N ALA A 311 5.27 -6.79 6.35
CA ALA A 311 5.35 -6.85 7.79
C ALA A 311 6.70 -7.37 8.27
N MET A 312 7.23 -8.40 7.61
CA MET A 312 8.54 -8.96 7.96
C MET A 312 9.69 -7.99 7.71
N ARG A 313 9.53 -7.03 6.79
CA ARG A 313 10.48 -5.94 6.56
C ARG A 313 10.32 -4.77 7.53
N GLY A 314 9.25 -4.73 8.30
CA GLY A 314 8.93 -3.61 9.18
C GLY A 314 8.39 -2.39 8.42
N ILE A 315 7.79 -2.58 7.25
CA ILE A 315 7.27 -1.46 6.44
C ILE A 315 5.92 -0.99 6.98
N ASP A 316 5.93 0.14 7.65
CA ASP A 316 4.75 0.97 7.91
C ASP A 316 4.86 2.25 7.10
N ILE A 317 4.12 2.33 5.99
CA ILE A 317 4.20 3.45 5.05
C ILE A 317 3.80 4.79 5.66
N TYR A 318 2.88 4.79 6.61
CA TYR A 318 2.43 5.99 7.29
C TYR A 318 3.48 6.52 8.27
N ALA A 319 4.19 5.62 8.93
CA ALA A 319 5.33 5.97 9.78
C ALA A 319 6.52 6.50 8.96
N LEU A 320 6.72 5.97 7.74
CA LEU A 320 7.78 6.39 6.82
C LEU A 320 7.49 7.71 6.12
N ALA A 321 6.22 8.09 5.98
CA ALA A 321 5.78 9.26 5.23
C ALA A 321 6.57 10.56 5.50
N PRO A 322 6.96 10.92 6.74
CA PRO A 322 7.72 12.14 7.00
C PRO A 322 9.15 12.16 6.42
N TYR A 323 9.70 10.98 6.11
CA TYR A 323 11.12 10.81 5.75
C TYR A 323 11.35 10.52 4.27
N VAL A 324 10.30 10.58 3.45
CA VAL A 324 10.34 10.35 2.02
C VAL A 324 9.56 11.44 1.29
N ASP A 325 9.85 11.68 0.02
CA ASP A 325 9.10 12.65 -0.79
C ASP A 325 7.81 12.06 -1.35
N ALA A 326 7.83 10.79 -1.66
CA ALA A 326 6.70 9.95 -1.99
C ALA A 326 7.04 8.50 -1.69
N CYS A 327 6.03 7.66 -1.56
CA CYS A 327 6.16 6.21 -1.71
C CYS A 327 5.32 5.77 -2.88
N HIS A 328 5.74 4.73 -3.55
CA HIS A 328 4.84 4.01 -4.43
C HIS A 328 4.88 2.52 -4.13
N PHE A 329 3.83 1.84 -4.51
CA PHE A 329 3.76 0.39 -4.44
C PHE A 329 3.68 -0.14 -5.85
N ILE A 330 4.42 -1.18 -6.13
CA ILE A 330 4.15 -2.01 -7.28
C ILE A 330 3.00 -2.93 -6.90
N THR A 331 1.79 -2.46 -7.08
CA THR A 331 0.59 -3.22 -6.73
C THR A 331 0.34 -4.33 -7.74
N VAL A 332 -0.05 -5.49 -7.25
CA VAL A 332 -0.51 -6.60 -8.09
C VAL A 332 -2.02 -6.66 -8.01
N PRO A 333 -2.75 -6.60 -9.15
CA PRO A 333 -4.19 -6.49 -9.15
C PRO A 333 -4.89 -7.83 -8.89
N THR A 334 -4.60 -8.44 -7.75
CA THR A 334 -5.18 -9.72 -7.34
C THR A 334 -5.58 -9.71 -5.87
N THR A 335 -6.63 -10.46 -5.56
CA THR A 335 -7.04 -10.71 -4.17
C THR A 335 -6.09 -11.65 -3.46
N PRO A 336 -6.18 -11.78 -2.11
CA PRO A 336 -5.46 -12.81 -1.37
C PRO A 336 -5.69 -14.25 -1.84
N ASP A 337 -6.79 -14.50 -2.55
CA ASP A 337 -7.12 -15.80 -3.17
C ASP A 337 -6.59 -15.95 -4.61
N GLY A 338 -5.86 -14.94 -5.13
CA GLY A 338 -5.29 -14.95 -6.46
C GLY A 338 -6.27 -14.59 -7.60
N TYR A 339 -7.45 -14.05 -7.29
CA TYR A 339 -8.39 -13.60 -8.32
C TYR A 339 -8.07 -12.18 -8.78
N PRO A 340 -8.14 -11.89 -10.09
CA PRO A 340 -7.99 -10.52 -10.60
C PRO A 340 -9.02 -9.57 -9.99
N ASP A 341 -8.56 -8.47 -9.43
CA ASP A 341 -9.44 -7.49 -8.78
C ASP A 341 -8.81 -6.09 -8.76
N ALA A 342 -9.37 -5.15 -9.50
CA ALA A 342 -8.90 -3.77 -9.54
C ALA A 342 -9.12 -3.02 -8.21
N TYR A 343 -10.07 -3.44 -7.39
CA TYR A 343 -10.27 -2.82 -6.07
C TYR A 343 -9.10 -3.07 -5.11
N VAL A 344 -8.29 -4.09 -5.34
CA VAL A 344 -7.03 -4.26 -4.60
C VAL A 344 -6.07 -3.12 -4.92
N VAL A 345 -5.96 -2.76 -6.20
CA VAL A 345 -5.15 -1.61 -6.64
C VAL A 345 -5.69 -0.32 -6.03
N SER A 346 -6.99 -0.09 -6.16
CA SER A 346 -7.68 1.08 -5.63
C SER A 346 -7.49 1.24 -4.12
N CYS A 347 -7.69 0.17 -3.36
CA CYS A 347 -7.52 0.16 -1.91
C CYS A 347 -6.08 0.55 -1.51
N GLN A 348 -5.07 -0.06 -2.15
CA GLN A 348 -3.66 0.24 -1.89
C GLN A 348 -3.29 1.67 -2.34
N HIS A 349 -3.83 2.14 -3.45
CA HIS A 349 -3.62 3.52 -3.90
C HIS A 349 -4.31 4.54 -3.00
N SER A 350 -5.39 4.17 -2.35
CA SER A 350 -5.99 4.99 -1.30
C SER A 350 -5.06 5.16 -0.09
N MET A 351 -4.32 4.11 0.30
CA MET A 351 -3.26 4.22 1.32
C MET A 351 -2.17 5.20 0.87
N MET A 352 -1.67 5.03 -0.36
CA MET A 352 -0.64 5.92 -0.92
C MET A 352 -1.10 7.38 -0.97
N ARG A 353 -2.35 7.62 -1.34
CA ARG A 353 -2.91 8.98 -1.34
C ARG A 353 -2.86 9.60 0.04
N VAL A 354 -3.32 8.87 1.06
CA VAL A 354 -3.36 9.37 2.43
C VAL A 354 -1.96 9.65 2.95
N MET A 355 -1.02 8.73 2.79
CA MET A 355 0.35 8.94 3.25
C MET A 355 1.08 10.06 2.48
N ASN A 356 0.67 10.33 1.24
CA ASN A 356 1.23 11.40 0.42
C ASN A 356 0.36 12.68 0.42
N GLU A 357 -0.55 12.86 1.35
CA GLU A 357 -1.42 14.05 1.39
C GLU A 357 -0.62 15.35 1.36
N GLY A 358 -0.96 16.22 0.41
CA GLY A 358 -0.23 17.47 0.16
C GLY A 358 1.11 17.31 -0.57
N ARG A 359 1.46 16.10 -1.01
CA ARG A 359 2.67 15.77 -1.76
C ARG A 359 2.33 15.08 -3.07
N THR A 360 3.35 14.81 -3.87
CA THR A 360 3.19 14.06 -5.13
C THR A 360 2.84 12.60 -4.84
N MET A 361 1.80 12.10 -5.49
CA MET A 361 1.42 10.69 -5.47
C MET A 361 1.80 10.01 -6.76
N ILE A 362 2.72 9.06 -6.69
CA ILE A 362 3.12 8.21 -7.81
C ILE A 362 2.43 6.86 -7.67
N GLY A 363 1.53 6.54 -8.58
CA GLY A 363 0.90 5.21 -8.64
C GLY A 363 1.90 4.13 -9.04
N GLY A 364 1.65 2.89 -8.66
CA GLY A 364 2.52 1.78 -9.00
C GLY A 364 1.74 0.53 -9.38
N ILE A 365 2.16 -0.14 -10.45
CA ILE A 365 1.50 -1.33 -10.97
C ILE A 365 2.51 -2.34 -11.51
N TYR A 366 2.24 -3.61 -11.25
CA TYR A 366 2.99 -4.75 -11.76
C TYR A 366 2.26 -5.39 -12.93
N TRP A 367 2.90 -5.43 -14.09
CA TRP A 367 2.33 -6.00 -15.30
C TRP A 367 2.89 -7.38 -15.68
N GLY A 368 3.85 -7.89 -14.93
CA GLY A 368 4.48 -9.19 -15.19
C GLY A 368 3.55 -10.37 -14.93
N ARG A 369 4.06 -11.56 -15.21
CA ARG A 369 3.40 -12.79 -14.81
C ARG A 369 3.42 -12.92 -13.31
N PHE A 370 2.33 -13.39 -12.79
CA PHE A 370 2.23 -13.60 -11.36
C PHE A 370 3.12 -14.75 -10.93
N ILE A 371 4.11 -14.47 -10.08
CA ILE A 371 5.21 -15.38 -9.79
C ILE A 371 4.76 -16.80 -9.38
N TYR A 372 3.57 -16.94 -8.74
CA TYR A 372 3.11 -18.26 -8.30
C TYR A 372 2.30 -19.05 -9.28
N TYR A 373 1.56 -18.34 -10.11
CA TYR A 373 0.64 -18.96 -11.05
C TYR A 373 1.17 -18.95 -12.47
N ASP A 374 2.34 -18.34 -12.67
CA ASP A 374 2.95 -18.14 -13.99
C ASP A 374 1.94 -17.53 -15.01
N LEU A 375 1.05 -16.69 -14.52
CA LEU A 375 -0.02 -16.08 -15.28
C LEU A 375 0.07 -14.55 -15.21
N TYR A 376 -0.16 -13.90 -16.32
CA TYR A 376 -0.39 -12.46 -16.33
C TYR A 376 -1.73 -12.13 -15.69
N ALA A 377 -1.79 -11.01 -14.96
CA ALA A 377 -3.04 -10.52 -14.42
C ALA A 377 -4.05 -10.26 -15.54
N GLN A 378 -5.25 -10.77 -15.40
CA GLN A 378 -6.33 -10.66 -16.37
C GLN A 378 -7.13 -9.36 -16.21
N ILE A 379 -6.41 -8.24 -16.07
CA ILE A 379 -6.98 -6.90 -15.90
C ILE A 379 -6.45 -6.01 -17.03
N THR A 380 -7.34 -5.19 -17.59
CA THR A 380 -6.96 -4.29 -18.67
C THR A 380 -6.22 -3.06 -18.16
N PRO A 381 -5.24 -2.53 -18.90
CA PRO A 381 -4.55 -1.31 -18.54
C PRO A 381 -5.48 -0.11 -18.33
N GLY A 382 -6.46 0.07 -19.18
CA GLY A 382 -7.41 1.19 -19.08
C GLY A 382 -8.23 1.18 -17.80
N GLU A 383 -8.60 0.01 -17.29
CA GLU A 383 -9.27 -0.15 -16.01
C GLU A 383 -8.36 0.21 -14.83
N VAL A 384 -7.14 -0.33 -14.81
CA VAL A 384 -6.19 -0.10 -13.72
C VAL A 384 -5.72 1.36 -13.67
N LEU A 385 -5.39 1.94 -14.82
CA LEU A 385 -5.01 3.35 -14.90
C LEU A 385 -6.16 4.28 -14.49
N GLY A 386 -7.39 3.91 -14.87
CA GLY A 386 -8.59 4.60 -14.42
C GLY A 386 -8.76 4.58 -12.90
N THR A 387 -8.59 3.42 -12.30
CA THR A 387 -8.64 3.22 -10.84
C THR A 387 -7.58 4.06 -10.11
N MET A 388 -6.34 4.06 -10.60
CA MET A 388 -5.26 4.88 -10.02
C MET A 388 -5.56 6.38 -10.17
N ALA A 389 -6.12 6.80 -11.30
CA ALA A 389 -6.55 8.19 -11.52
C ALA A 389 -7.71 8.59 -10.60
N ALA A 390 -8.68 7.69 -10.36
CA ALA A 390 -9.78 7.88 -9.41
C ALA A 390 -9.26 8.04 -7.98
N CYS A 391 -8.14 7.39 -7.64
CA CYS A 391 -7.45 7.58 -6.36
C CYS A 391 -6.67 8.90 -6.28
N GLY A 392 -6.49 9.63 -7.38
CA GLY A 392 -5.85 10.94 -7.37
C GLY A 392 -4.35 10.92 -7.62
N MET A 393 -3.80 9.92 -8.32
CA MET A 393 -2.39 9.92 -8.69
C MET A 393 -2.01 11.16 -9.50
N ASP A 394 -0.76 11.61 -9.35
CA ASP A 394 -0.15 12.70 -10.11
C ASP A 394 0.73 12.19 -11.26
N GLY A 395 1.11 10.94 -11.19
CA GLY A 395 1.89 10.18 -12.16
C GLY A 395 1.92 8.73 -11.77
N TYR A 396 2.58 7.88 -12.57
CA TYR A 396 2.73 6.48 -12.19
C TYR A 396 4.03 5.86 -12.69
N SER A 397 4.40 4.75 -12.09
CA SER A 397 5.50 3.89 -12.51
C SER A 397 5.01 2.45 -12.59
N CYS A 398 5.39 1.72 -13.62
CA CYS A 398 5.04 0.31 -13.73
C CYS A 398 6.27 -0.58 -13.88
N TYR A 399 6.20 -1.75 -13.26
CA TYR A 399 7.12 -2.85 -13.51
C TYR A 399 6.50 -3.77 -14.56
N GLY A 400 7.13 -4.18 -15.59
CA GLY A 400 8.36 -3.69 -16.20
C GLY A 400 8.15 -3.88 -17.69
N ILE A 401 8.98 -3.26 -18.51
CA ILE A 401 8.79 -3.37 -19.97
C ILE A 401 9.16 -4.77 -20.46
N ASN A 402 10.31 -5.25 -20.02
CA ASN A 402 10.72 -6.64 -20.11
C ASN A 402 10.87 -7.15 -18.69
N GLY A 403 10.18 -8.20 -18.33
CA GLY A 403 10.24 -8.74 -16.98
C GLY A 403 11.58 -9.45 -16.71
N LEU A 404 11.78 -9.78 -15.45
CA LEU A 404 12.73 -10.77 -15.02
C LEU A 404 12.33 -12.15 -15.59
N ASP A 405 12.44 -13.19 -14.81
CA ASP A 405 11.94 -14.53 -15.19
C ASP A 405 10.40 -14.58 -15.32
N ASP A 406 9.73 -13.59 -14.76
CA ASP A 406 8.27 -13.47 -14.72
C ASP A 406 7.67 -12.70 -15.91
N GLY A 407 8.49 -12.31 -16.88
CA GLY A 407 8.04 -11.58 -18.07
C GLY A 407 7.66 -10.12 -17.79
N GLY A 408 7.39 -9.38 -18.82
CA GLY A 408 7.01 -7.96 -18.77
C GLY A 408 5.94 -7.61 -19.79
N VAL A 409 5.72 -6.30 -19.97
CA VAL A 409 4.69 -5.76 -20.88
C VAL A 409 4.87 -6.30 -22.31
N LEU A 410 6.10 -6.26 -22.84
CA LEU A 410 6.38 -6.73 -24.19
C LEU A 410 6.41 -8.25 -24.29
N ASP A 411 6.74 -8.94 -23.21
CA ASP A 411 6.81 -10.40 -23.19
C ASP A 411 5.42 -11.06 -23.23
N ARG A 412 4.36 -10.30 -22.95
CA ARG A 412 2.97 -10.81 -23.03
C ARG A 412 2.59 -11.23 -24.45
N MET A 413 3.18 -10.59 -25.46
CA MET A 413 2.84 -10.80 -26.88
C MET A 413 1.33 -10.65 -27.16
N ASP A 414 0.67 -9.77 -26.43
CA ASP A 414 -0.77 -9.52 -26.45
C ASP A 414 -1.01 -8.11 -27.04
N GLN A 415 -1.39 -8.05 -28.30
CA GLN A 415 -1.56 -6.77 -29.00
C GLN A 415 -2.73 -5.96 -28.43
N ASP A 416 -3.81 -6.59 -28.02
CA ASP A 416 -4.98 -5.90 -27.43
C ASP A 416 -4.59 -5.23 -26.11
N PHE A 417 -3.76 -5.89 -25.30
CA PHE A 417 -3.21 -5.30 -24.08
C PHE A 417 -2.32 -4.09 -24.37
N LEU A 418 -1.43 -4.20 -25.36
CA LEU A 418 -0.52 -3.12 -25.74
C LEU A 418 -1.28 -1.90 -26.32
N ASP A 419 -2.29 -2.14 -27.12
CA ASP A 419 -3.14 -1.09 -27.68
C ASP A 419 -3.95 -0.38 -26.58
N ASP A 420 -4.47 -1.14 -25.62
CA ASP A 420 -5.17 -0.59 -24.46
C ASP A 420 -4.23 0.20 -23.54
N LEU A 421 -3.01 -0.30 -23.31
CA LEU A 421 -2.00 0.41 -22.52
C LEU A 421 -1.62 1.75 -23.19
N LYS A 422 -1.42 1.75 -24.49
CA LYS A 422 -1.15 2.97 -25.25
C LYS A 422 -2.30 3.97 -25.15
N ALA A 423 -3.52 3.49 -25.32
CA ALA A 423 -4.72 4.32 -25.18
C ALA A 423 -4.85 4.84 -23.75
N GLY A 424 -4.64 3.99 -22.74
CA GLY A 424 -4.65 4.36 -21.34
C GLY A 424 -3.60 5.41 -20.99
N ASN A 425 -2.39 5.29 -21.51
CA ASN A 425 -1.33 6.28 -21.32
C ASN A 425 -1.68 7.63 -21.95
N THR A 426 -2.30 7.63 -23.11
CA THR A 426 -2.77 8.87 -23.76
C THR A 426 -3.83 9.55 -22.89
N TRP A 427 -4.80 8.81 -22.43
CA TRP A 427 -5.84 9.29 -21.53
C TRP A 427 -5.26 9.80 -20.19
N CYS A 428 -4.34 9.03 -19.57
CA CYS A 428 -3.69 9.47 -18.35
C CYS A 428 -2.98 10.80 -18.51
N ALA A 429 -2.26 11.00 -19.60
CA ALA A 429 -1.58 12.27 -19.86
C ALA A 429 -2.53 13.46 -19.87
N GLU A 430 -3.74 13.30 -20.41
CA GLU A 430 -4.76 14.34 -20.40
C GLU A 430 -5.36 14.56 -19.01
N ILE A 431 -5.81 13.48 -18.36
CA ILE A 431 -6.49 13.56 -17.06
C ILE A 431 -5.55 14.04 -15.94
N LEU A 432 -4.31 13.57 -15.90
CA LEU A 432 -3.36 13.97 -14.87
C LEU A 432 -2.89 15.43 -15.05
N SER A 433 -3.03 15.99 -16.27
CA SER A 433 -2.73 17.40 -16.55
C SER A 433 -3.86 18.36 -16.17
N LEU A 434 -5.05 17.84 -15.82
CA LEU A 434 -6.17 18.69 -15.42
C LEU A 434 -5.97 19.27 -14.02
N GLU A 435 -6.40 20.49 -13.80
CA GLU A 435 -6.60 21.07 -12.49
C GLU A 435 -7.88 20.49 -11.87
N LYS A 436 -7.76 19.31 -11.25
CA LYS A 436 -8.89 18.56 -10.67
C LYS A 436 -9.41 19.19 -9.37
N GLY A 437 -8.58 19.99 -8.71
CA GLY A 437 -8.86 20.43 -7.35
C GLY A 437 -8.69 19.30 -6.33
N THR A 438 -9.19 19.53 -5.12
CA THR A 438 -9.09 18.57 -4.02
C THR A 438 -10.06 17.41 -4.23
N ARG A 439 -9.63 16.20 -3.90
CA ARG A 439 -10.52 15.03 -3.88
C ARG A 439 -11.45 15.12 -2.66
N ILE A 440 -12.70 14.79 -2.86
CA ILE A 440 -13.71 14.78 -1.78
C ILE A 440 -13.40 13.66 -0.79
N LYS A 441 -13.51 13.93 0.50
CA LYS A 441 -13.37 12.98 1.60
C LYS A 441 -14.75 12.67 2.18
N GLU A 442 -15.08 11.40 2.37
CA GLU A 442 -16.38 10.98 2.92
C GLU A 442 -16.23 9.93 4.01
N ILE A 443 -15.55 8.84 3.72
CA ILE A 443 -15.38 7.70 4.62
C ILE A 443 -13.91 7.46 4.91
N ALA A 444 -13.57 7.40 6.19
CA ALA A 444 -12.31 6.87 6.66
C ALA A 444 -12.47 5.36 6.93
N LEU A 445 -11.60 4.56 6.35
CA LEU A 445 -11.50 3.12 6.60
C LEU A 445 -10.17 2.86 7.32
N LEU A 446 -10.23 2.36 8.54
CA LEU A 446 -9.03 2.16 9.33
C LEU A 446 -8.24 0.94 8.88
N PHE A 447 -7.03 1.17 8.43
CA PHE A 447 -5.99 0.17 8.25
C PHE A 447 -5.07 0.17 9.48
N PRO A 448 -5.02 -0.92 10.24
CA PRO A 448 -4.21 -0.98 11.45
C PRO A 448 -2.73 -1.21 11.10
N SER A 449 -2.03 -0.16 10.67
CA SER A 449 -0.69 -0.29 10.06
C SER A 449 0.36 -0.82 11.03
N GLU A 450 0.36 -0.36 12.29
CA GLU A 450 1.26 -0.90 13.32
C GLU A 450 0.95 -2.38 13.60
N MET A 451 -0.33 -2.73 13.68
CA MET A 451 -0.72 -4.11 13.99
C MET A 451 -0.52 -5.07 12.83
N ALA A 452 -0.60 -4.57 11.60
CA ALA A 452 -0.30 -5.36 10.41
C ALA A 452 1.14 -5.90 10.42
N LEU A 453 2.06 -5.26 11.15
CA LEU A 453 3.44 -5.71 11.30
C LEU A 453 3.59 -6.97 12.16
N PHE A 454 2.69 -7.20 13.09
CA PHE A 454 2.79 -8.31 14.04
C PHE A 454 1.55 -9.20 14.08
N GLU A 455 0.61 -9.02 13.17
CA GLU A 455 -0.51 -9.93 13.00
C GLU A 455 -0.02 -11.37 12.83
N PRO A 456 -0.72 -12.35 13.43
CA PRO A 456 -0.41 -13.75 13.22
C PRO A 456 -0.47 -14.10 11.75
N TYR A 457 0.62 -14.61 11.26
CA TYR A 457 0.78 -15.00 9.89
C TYR A 457 0.24 -16.43 9.69
N GLU A 458 -0.48 -16.74 8.63
CA GLU A 458 -1.05 -18.08 8.35
C GLU A 458 -2.01 -18.68 9.38
N VAL A 459 -2.33 -18.00 10.43
CA VAL A 459 -3.51 -18.39 11.16
C VAL A 459 -4.68 -17.92 10.30
N GLY A 460 -5.66 -18.78 10.06
CA GLY A 460 -6.72 -18.55 9.08
C GLY A 460 -7.43 -17.20 9.13
N ASN A 461 -7.36 -16.51 10.25
CA ASN A 461 -7.97 -15.21 10.49
C ASN A 461 -7.22 -14.03 9.85
N ASN A 462 -5.91 -14.11 9.64
CA ASN A 462 -5.19 -13.01 9.00
C ASN A 462 -5.72 -12.73 7.58
N LYS A 463 -5.90 -13.79 6.78
CA LYS A 463 -6.51 -13.68 5.46
C LYS A 463 -7.93 -13.09 5.55
N ILE A 464 -8.70 -13.50 6.54
CA ILE A 464 -10.07 -13.03 6.75
C ILE A 464 -10.07 -11.54 7.13
N ARG A 465 -9.17 -11.07 7.99
CA ARG A 465 -9.02 -9.64 8.32
C ARG A 465 -8.71 -8.80 7.09
N ARG A 466 -7.79 -9.25 6.23
CA ARG A 466 -7.43 -8.57 4.99
C ARG A 466 -8.60 -8.55 4.01
N LEU A 467 -9.33 -9.64 3.90
CA LEU A 467 -10.56 -9.70 3.11
C LEU A 467 -11.66 -8.80 3.71
N ASP A 468 -11.75 -8.69 5.03
CA ASP A 468 -12.73 -7.81 5.67
C ASP A 468 -12.46 -6.34 5.34
N LEU A 469 -11.20 -5.89 5.46
CA LEU A 469 -10.79 -4.55 5.04
C LEU A 469 -11.13 -4.29 3.56
N LEU A 470 -10.69 -5.18 2.67
CA LEU A 470 -10.95 -5.05 1.24
C LEU A 470 -12.46 -5.05 0.93
N GLY A 471 -13.22 -5.89 1.60
CA GLY A 471 -14.67 -5.96 1.39
C GLY A 471 -15.41 -4.70 1.84
N TRP A 472 -15.03 -4.11 2.96
CA TRP A 472 -15.56 -2.81 3.37
C TRP A 472 -15.24 -1.72 2.36
N TYR A 473 -13.99 -1.69 1.86
CA TYR A 473 -13.59 -0.79 0.78
C TYR A 473 -14.49 -0.95 -0.45
N LYS A 474 -14.66 -2.20 -0.92
CA LYS A 474 -15.48 -2.53 -2.11
C LYS A 474 -16.95 -2.15 -1.92
N ILE A 475 -17.54 -2.46 -0.76
CA ILE A 475 -18.94 -2.09 -0.47
C ILE A 475 -19.13 -0.58 -0.59
N CYS A 476 -18.24 0.19 0.01
CA CYS A 476 -18.35 1.64 0.00
C CYS A 476 -18.14 2.22 -1.40
N CYS A 477 -17.18 1.70 -2.17
CA CYS A 477 -17.00 2.10 -3.58
C CYS A 477 -18.20 1.75 -4.45
N ASP A 478 -18.78 0.54 -4.30
CA ASP A 478 -19.99 0.12 -5.02
C ASP A 478 -21.23 0.95 -4.64
N LEU A 479 -21.24 1.55 -3.46
CA LEU A 479 -22.26 2.50 -3.02
C LEU A 479 -21.94 3.95 -3.46
N GLY A 480 -20.83 4.19 -4.11
CA GLY A 480 -20.43 5.47 -4.68
C GLY A 480 -19.69 6.43 -3.74
N TYR A 481 -19.30 5.96 -2.55
CA TYR A 481 -18.54 6.77 -1.60
C TYR A 481 -17.07 6.89 -1.96
N GLN A 482 -16.49 8.01 -1.55
CA GLN A 482 -15.05 8.24 -1.58
C GLN A 482 -14.44 7.68 -0.29
N VAL A 483 -13.56 6.69 -0.43
CA VAL A 483 -12.97 6.00 0.73
C VAL A 483 -11.50 6.33 0.83
N ASP A 484 -11.09 6.77 2.02
CA ASP A 484 -9.68 6.95 2.39
C ASP A 484 -9.29 5.87 3.38
N VAL A 485 -8.26 5.10 3.03
CA VAL A 485 -7.68 4.10 3.93
C VAL A 485 -6.64 4.80 4.79
N ILE A 486 -7.04 5.09 6.03
CA ILE A 486 -6.21 5.82 7.01
C ILE A 486 -5.62 4.85 8.04
N SER A 487 -4.58 5.27 8.73
CA SER A 487 -3.99 4.50 9.82
C SER A 487 -4.18 5.16 11.19
N GLU A 488 -3.69 4.48 12.21
CA GLU A 488 -3.61 5.00 13.58
C GLU A 488 -2.85 6.33 13.63
N HIS A 489 -1.83 6.48 12.78
CA HIS A 489 -1.01 7.69 12.73
C HIS A 489 -1.82 8.91 12.32
N GLU A 490 -2.69 8.79 11.33
CA GLU A 490 -3.56 9.88 10.88
C GLU A 490 -4.63 10.21 11.90
N ILE A 491 -5.22 9.21 12.56
CA ILE A 491 -6.18 9.44 13.64
C ILE A 491 -5.51 10.20 14.80
N LYS A 492 -4.31 9.77 15.21
CA LYS A 492 -3.52 10.46 16.24
C LYS A 492 -3.24 11.91 15.87
N LYS A 493 -3.03 12.23 14.58
CA LYS A 493 -2.86 13.59 14.04
C LYS A 493 -4.17 14.39 13.95
N GLY A 494 -5.33 13.75 14.05
CA GLY A 494 -6.63 14.41 14.05
C GLY A 494 -7.35 14.38 12.70
N ALA A 495 -6.96 13.53 11.78
CA ALA A 495 -7.55 13.43 10.42
C ALA A 495 -9.06 13.16 10.41
N LEU A 496 -9.64 12.60 11.49
CA LEU A 496 -11.07 12.33 11.56
C LEU A 496 -11.96 13.57 11.39
N ALA A 497 -11.41 14.77 11.62
CA ALA A 497 -12.15 16.01 11.40
C ALA A 497 -12.66 16.20 9.96
N ASP A 498 -12.02 15.57 9.00
CA ASP A 498 -12.35 15.65 7.57
C ASP A 498 -13.41 14.62 7.13
N TYR A 499 -13.82 13.70 8.01
CA TYR A 499 -14.71 12.59 7.68
C TYR A 499 -15.96 12.59 8.55
N SER A 500 -17.07 12.14 7.94
CA SER A 500 -18.33 11.92 8.65
C SER A 500 -18.47 10.50 9.21
N ILE A 501 -17.76 9.55 8.61
CA ILE A 501 -17.88 8.13 8.89
C ILE A 501 -16.50 7.52 9.05
N LEU A 502 -16.33 6.74 10.14
CA LEU A 502 -15.16 5.87 10.35
C LEU A 502 -15.62 4.42 10.35
N ILE A 503 -14.97 3.61 9.54
CA ILE A 503 -15.15 2.16 9.54
C ILE A 503 -13.91 1.50 10.12
N VAL A 504 -14.10 0.67 11.14
CA VAL A 504 -13.06 -0.14 11.77
C VAL A 504 -13.36 -1.61 11.45
N PRO A 505 -12.68 -2.22 10.46
CA PRO A 505 -12.82 -3.63 10.17
C PRO A 505 -12.46 -4.51 11.37
N ALA A 506 -12.85 -5.77 11.32
CA ALA A 506 -12.53 -6.71 12.39
C ALA A 506 -11.01 -6.79 12.63
N ASN A 507 -10.61 -6.45 13.84
CA ASN A 507 -9.22 -6.58 14.29
C ASN A 507 -9.17 -6.77 15.80
N ASP A 508 -8.63 -7.88 16.24
CA ASP A 508 -8.49 -8.29 17.63
C ASP A 508 -7.09 -7.98 18.23
N CYS A 509 -6.14 -7.55 17.39
CA CYS A 509 -4.80 -7.21 17.85
C CYS A 509 -4.69 -5.83 18.54
N TYR A 510 -5.74 -5.03 18.53
CA TYR A 510 -5.74 -3.68 19.16
C TYR A 510 -5.41 -3.71 20.66
N ALA A 511 -5.72 -4.79 21.36
CA ALA A 511 -5.37 -4.93 22.77
C ALA A 511 -3.85 -5.03 23.03
N ALA A 512 -3.05 -5.29 22.00
CA ALA A 512 -1.61 -5.49 22.13
C ALA A 512 -0.78 -4.20 22.15
N VAL A 513 -1.37 -3.06 21.80
CA VAL A 513 -0.69 -1.76 21.70
C VAL A 513 -1.43 -0.71 22.52
N ASP A 514 -0.73 0.30 23.00
CA ASP A 514 -1.33 1.44 23.68
C ASP A 514 -1.98 2.41 22.66
N HIS A 515 -3.28 2.46 22.66
CA HIS A 515 -4.09 3.30 21.77
C HIS A 515 -4.75 4.48 22.46
N THR A 516 -4.36 4.82 23.68
CA THR A 516 -5.00 5.87 24.51
C THR A 516 -5.24 7.16 23.75
N VAL A 517 -4.25 7.63 22.95
CA VAL A 517 -4.38 8.87 22.17
C VAL A 517 -5.40 8.69 21.04
N MET A 518 -5.35 7.59 20.33
CA MET A 518 -6.29 7.28 19.23
C MET A 518 -7.72 7.14 19.78
N GLU A 519 -7.90 6.42 20.87
CA GLU A 519 -9.19 6.24 21.54
C GLU A 519 -9.80 7.56 21.99
N ALA A 520 -8.98 8.44 22.57
CA ALA A 520 -9.44 9.79 22.96
C ALA A 520 -9.90 10.61 21.75
N LYS A 521 -9.20 10.51 20.61
CA LYS A 521 -9.59 11.17 19.36
C LYS A 521 -10.89 10.61 18.79
N ILE A 522 -11.04 9.28 18.76
CA ILE A 522 -12.28 8.63 18.28
C ILE A 522 -13.46 9.01 19.17
N ARG A 523 -13.30 8.95 20.51
CA ARG A 523 -14.36 9.38 21.43
C ARG A 523 -14.80 10.81 21.20
N ALA A 524 -13.85 11.73 21.17
CA ALA A 524 -14.15 13.16 20.95
C ALA A 524 -14.84 13.38 19.58
N TRP A 525 -14.44 12.67 18.56
CA TRP A 525 -15.02 12.76 17.23
C TRP A 525 -16.45 12.21 17.18
N VAL A 526 -16.72 11.04 17.79
CA VAL A 526 -18.09 10.51 17.92
C VAL A 526 -18.95 11.44 18.78
N GLN A 527 -18.41 11.99 19.86
CA GLN A 527 -19.12 12.96 20.69
C GLN A 527 -19.54 14.21 19.90
N ALA A 528 -18.69 14.66 18.97
CA ALA A 528 -18.97 15.81 18.09
C ALA A 528 -19.99 15.52 16.98
N GLY A 529 -20.33 14.26 16.70
CA GLY A 529 -21.31 13.87 15.68
C GLY A 529 -20.79 12.84 14.67
N GLY A 530 -19.58 12.35 14.80
CA GLY A 530 -19.01 11.31 13.94
C GLY A 530 -19.74 9.97 14.07
N ILE A 531 -19.73 9.19 13.02
CA ILE A 531 -20.41 7.90 12.94
C ILE A 531 -19.38 6.78 12.82
N LEU A 532 -19.32 5.92 13.82
CA LEU A 532 -18.43 4.76 13.85
C LEU A 532 -19.18 3.48 13.45
N LEU A 533 -18.62 2.73 12.51
CA LEU A 533 -18.99 1.34 12.23
C LEU A 533 -17.81 0.45 12.59
N HIS A 534 -18.03 -0.59 13.40
CA HIS A 534 -16.94 -1.48 13.76
C HIS A 534 -17.32 -2.97 13.61
N GLY A 535 -16.33 -3.79 13.32
CA GLY A 535 -16.46 -5.24 13.21
C GLY A 535 -16.65 -5.96 14.54
N PRO A 536 -16.74 -7.29 14.51
CA PRO A 536 -17.02 -8.09 15.70
C PRO A 536 -15.84 -8.04 16.68
N LYS A 537 -16.17 -8.00 17.98
CA LYS A 537 -15.20 -8.03 19.11
C LYS A 537 -14.10 -6.98 19.03
N ASP A 538 -14.41 -5.80 18.52
CA ASP A 538 -13.42 -4.75 18.38
C ASP A 538 -12.98 -4.21 19.75
N ALA A 539 -11.69 -4.33 20.03
CA ALA A 539 -11.10 -3.85 21.26
C ALA A 539 -11.20 -2.32 21.40
N LEU A 540 -11.17 -1.56 20.31
CA LEU A 540 -11.34 -0.10 20.32
C LEU A 540 -12.76 0.29 20.75
N ALA A 541 -13.79 -0.38 20.21
CA ALA A 541 -15.17 -0.11 20.57
C ALA A 541 -15.43 -0.44 22.05
N LYS A 542 -14.83 -1.52 22.54
CA LYS A 542 -14.88 -1.89 23.96
C LYS A 542 -14.22 -0.85 24.83
N SER A 543 -13.01 -0.43 24.48
CA SER A 543 -12.24 0.57 25.25
C SER A 543 -12.87 1.97 25.17
N CYS A 544 -13.29 2.41 23.97
CA CYS A 544 -13.87 3.73 23.78
C CYS A 544 -15.26 3.88 24.37
N PHE A 545 -16.11 2.85 24.28
CA PHE A 545 -17.55 2.98 24.50
C PHE A 545 -18.13 1.89 25.41
N GLY A 546 -17.31 0.96 25.91
CA GLY A 546 -17.79 -0.18 26.69
C GLY A 546 -18.66 -1.18 25.91
N ILE A 547 -18.66 -1.09 24.56
CA ILE A 547 -19.39 -1.98 23.69
C ILE A 547 -18.63 -3.27 23.57
N ASP A 548 -19.15 -4.35 24.15
CA ASP A 548 -18.52 -5.66 24.14
C ASP A 548 -19.44 -6.69 23.49
N GLY A 549 -18.87 -7.51 22.59
CA GLY A 549 -19.57 -8.56 21.87
C GLY A 549 -19.42 -9.90 22.57
N GLU A 550 -20.54 -10.53 22.92
CA GLU A 550 -20.56 -11.90 23.44
C GLU A 550 -20.43 -12.89 22.27
N THR A 551 -19.44 -13.78 22.33
CA THR A 551 -19.24 -14.81 21.30
C THR A 551 -20.47 -15.71 21.19
N CYS A 552 -20.90 -15.96 19.97
CA CYS A 552 -22.02 -16.86 19.68
C CYS A 552 -21.67 -17.83 18.56
N ALA A 553 -22.55 -18.83 18.35
CA ALA A 553 -22.39 -19.79 17.28
C ALA A 553 -22.59 -19.11 15.90
N LYS A 554 -21.97 -19.66 14.88
CA LYS A 554 -22.15 -19.23 13.48
C LYS A 554 -23.58 -19.48 13.06
N MET A 555 -24.30 -18.42 12.71
CA MET A 555 -25.68 -18.53 12.26
C MET A 555 -26.07 -17.40 11.30
N PRO A 556 -27.09 -17.62 10.46
CA PRO A 556 -27.65 -16.59 9.61
C PRO A 556 -28.23 -15.44 10.45
N TYR A 557 -28.32 -14.27 9.83
CA TYR A 557 -28.97 -13.10 10.40
C TYR A 557 -29.97 -12.49 9.44
N CYS A 558 -30.87 -11.68 9.94
CA CYS A 558 -31.96 -11.10 9.16
C CYS A 558 -31.83 -9.59 9.06
N TYR A 559 -32.06 -9.05 7.88
CA TYR A 559 -32.31 -7.64 7.68
C TYR A 559 -33.64 -7.44 6.98
N GLY A 560 -34.60 -6.85 7.69
CA GLY A 560 -35.98 -6.82 7.28
C GLY A 560 -36.54 -8.24 7.09
N LYS A 561 -36.97 -8.55 5.87
CA LYS A 561 -37.49 -9.90 5.52
C LYS A 561 -36.43 -10.81 4.89
N THR A 562 -35.19 -10.32 4.74
CA THR A 562 -34.15 -11.04 4.03
C THR A 562 -33.24 -11.75 5.03
N ILE A 563 -33.05 -13.05 4.83
CA ILE A 563 -32.06 -13.83 5.57
C ILE A 563 -30.72 -13.69 4.87
N ILE A 564 -29.71 -13.26 5.63
CA ILE A 564 -28.31 -13.15 5.16
C ILE A 564 -27.59 -14.36 5.74
N PRO A 565 -26.99 -15.23 4.92
CA PRO A 565 -26.20 -16.34 5.38
C PRO A 565 -25.06 -15.90 6.28
N GLN A 566 -24.59 -16.82 7.08
CA GLN A 566 -23.53 -16.57 8.07
C GLN A 566 -22.25 -15.97 7.48
N GLY A 567 -21.60 -15.09 8.25
CA GLY A 567 -20.28 -14.57 7.99
C GLY A 567 -19.17 -15.45 8.60
N GLU A 568 -17.97 -14.87 8.81
CA GLU A 568 -16.79 -15.63 9.23
C GLU A 568 -16.50 -15.58 10.75
N SER A 569 -16.84 -14.50 11.43
CA SER A 569 -16.68 -14.37 12.88
C SER A 569 -17.94 -13.82 13.51
N PHE A 570 -18.23 -14.20 14.76
CA PHE A 570 -19.55 -13.98 15.34
C PHE A 570 -19.50 -13.54 16.78
N CYS A 571 -20.24 -12.48 17.02
CA CYS A 571 -20.70 -12.13 18.35
C CYS A 571 -22.11 -11.52 18.28
N LYS A 572 -22.78 -11.50 19.40
CA LYS A 572 -24.04 -10.77 19.59
C LYS A 572 -23.80 -9.59 20.51
N TYR A 573 -24.57 -8.54 20.30
CA TYR A 573 -24.50 -7.33 21.11
C TYR A 573 -25.77 -7.17 21.93
N HIS A 574 -25.65 -6.47 23.05
CA HIS A 574 -26.72 -6.18 23.98
C HIS A 574 -26.88 -4.65 24.15
N GLY A 575 -28.10 -4.23 24.43
CA GLY A 575 -28.42 -2.80 24.54
C GLY A 575 -28.50 -2.11 23.17
N GLY A 576 -28.74 -0.83 23.17
CA GLY A 576 -28.92 -0.06 21.93
C GLY A 576 -30.17 -0.45 21.14
N GLU A 577 -30.24 0.03 19.90
CA GLU A 577 -31.33 -0.25 18.96
C GLU A 577 -30.92 -1.33 17.96
N PRO A 578 -31.67 -2.45 17.88
CA PRO A 578 -31.40 -3.50 16.91
C PRO A 578 -31.61 -3.02 15.49
N VAL A 579 -30.59 -3.21 14.63
CA VAL A 579 -30.67 -2.98 13.19
C VAL A 579 -30.84 -4.30 12.44
N SER A 580 -30.22 -5.36 12.96
CA SER A 580 -30.29 -6.71 12.41
C SER A 580 -30.24 -7.73 13.53
N GLU A 581 -30.93 -8.84 13.38
CA GLU A 581 -31.03 -9.90 14.37
C GLU A 581 -30.58 -11.24 13.79
N TYR A 582 -30.03 -12.09 14.66
CA TYR A 582 -29.81 -13.49 14.29
C TYR A 582 -31.11 -14.24 14.13
N VAL A 583 -31.12 -15.20 13.22
CA VAL A 583 -32.28 -16.07 13.02
C VAL A 583 -32.64 -16.81 14.33
N ASP A 584 -33.93 -17.01 14.58
CA ASP A 584 -34.45 -17.73 15.75
C ASP A 584 -34.23 -17.05 17.11
N GLY A 585 -34.01 -15.75 17.14
CA GLY A 585 -34.01 -14.97 18.38
C GLY A 585 -32.76 -15.12 19.24
N PHE A 586 -31.64 -15.53 18.65
CA PHE A 586 -30.34 -15.68 19.34
C PHE A 586 -29.67 -14.37 19.79
N GLY A 587 -30.28 -13.24 19.44
CA GLY A 587 -29.76 -11.91 19.79
C GLY A 587 -29.49 -11.01 18.59
N HIS A 588 -28.91 -9.86 18.85
CA HIS A 588 -28.73 -8.83 17.83
C HIS A 588 -27.39 -8.97 17.13
N CYS A 589 -27.42 -9.03 15.80
CA CYS A 589 -26.25 -9.10 14.93
C CYS A 589 -25.67 -7.73 14.67
N VAL A 590 -26.53 -6.73 14.37
CA VAL A 590 -26.11 -5.34 14.17
C VAL A 590 -26.91 -4.46 15.10
N VAL A 591 -26.22 -3.63 15.88
CA VAL A 591 -26.84 -2.74 16.87
C VAL A 591 -26.36 -1.32 16.65
N ARG A 592 -27.28 -0.38 16.75
CA ARG A 592 -27.02 1.05 16.77
C ARG A 592 -27.04 1.56 18.20
N TYR A 593 -26.00 2.23 18.63
CA TYR A 593 -25.90 2.92 19.89
C TYR A 593 -25.98 4.43 19.66
N SER A 594 -26.94 5.07 20.29
CA SER A 594 -27.13 6.53 20.27
C SER A 594 -26.39 7.22 21.43
N GLY A 595 -26.41 8.54 21.45
CA GLY A 595 -25.82 9.33 22.53
C GLY A 595 -26.35 8.94 23.92
N ALA A 596 -27.63 8.61 24.06
CA ALA A 596 -28.22 8.15 25.31
C ALA A 596 -27.67 6.80 25.80
N ASP A 597 -27.31 5.92 24.87
CA ASP A 597 -26.69 4.63 25.18
C ASP A 597 -25.23 4.81 25.55
N LEU A 598 -24.50 5.62 24.78
CA LEU A 598 -23.07 5.90 24.98
C LEU A 598 -22.81 6.66 26.28
N SER A 599 -23.73 7.53 26.71
CA SER A 599 -23.62 8.30 27.96
C SER A 599 -23.62 7.43 29.21
N LYS A 600 -24.20 6.23 29.13
CA LYS A 600 -24.25 5.30 30.30
C LYS A 600 -22.88 4.73 30.66
N TRP A 601 -21.94 4.73 29.73
CA TRP A 601 -20.60 4.15 29.88
C TRP A 601 -19.54 5.16 30.29
N ASN A 602 -19.82 6.45 30.21
CA ASN A 602 -18.86 7.50 30.50
C ASN A 602 -19.14 8.15 31.85
N VAL A 603 -18.51 7.64 32.89
CA VAL A 603 -18.69 8.10 34.28
C VAL A 603 -18.08 9.51 34.52
N GLU A 604 -17.16 9.96 33.66
CA GLU A 604 -16.41 11.21 33.85
C GLU A 604 -16.98 12.42 33.14
N SER A 605 -17.83 12.28 32.13
CA SER A 605 -18.42 13.41 31.39
C SER A 605 -19.94 13.47 31.50
N GLN A 606 -20.45 13.83 32.64
CA GLN A 606 -21.91 14.02 32.88
C GLN A 606 -22.52 15.24 32.18
N ALA A 607 -21.78 15.99 31.37
CA ALA A 607 -22.20 17.32 30.92
C ALA A 607 -22.43 17.51 29.42
N GLU A 608 -22.00 16.61 28.55
CA GLU A 608 -22.15 16.83 27.11
C GLU A 608 -22.96 15.72 26.43
N GLU A 609 -23.92 16.12 25.64
CA GLU A 609 -24.77 15.24 24.84
C GLU A 609 -23.99 14.68 23.66
N TRP A 610 -23.87 13.37 23.57
CA TRP A 610 -23.25 12.69 22.42
C TRP A 610 -24.14 12.85 21.19
N LYS A 611 -23.58 13.38 20.10
CA LYS A 611 -24.29 13.65 18.85
C LYS A 611 -24.11 12.55 17.80
N GLY A 612 -23.04 11.77 17.90
CA GLY A 612 -22.69 10.71 16.96
C GLY A 612 -23.37 9.38 17.29
N LEU A 613 -23.08 8.42 16.45
CA LEU A 613 -23.62 7.05 16.52
C LEU A 613 -22.51 6.03 16.43
N VAL A 614 -22.74 4.86 17.06
CA VAL A 614 -21.87 3.71 16.89
C VAL A 614 -22.69 2.54 16.39
N TYR A 615 -22.27 1.91 15.31
CA TYR A 615 -22.86 0.68 14.79
C TYR A 615 -21.89 -0.48 15.05
N ALA A 616 -22.33 -1.45 15.81
CA ALA A 616 -21.59 -2.65 16.13
C ALA A 616 -22.07 -3.82 15.27
N PHE A 617 -21.16 -4.41 14.52
CA PHE A 617 -21.42 -5.56 13.65
C PHE A 617 -20.91 -6.84 14.31
N GLY A 618 -21.79 -7.81 14.52
CA GLY A 618 -21.45 -9.12 15.08
C GLY A 618 -20.86 -10.10 14.04
N VAL A 619 -20.71 -9.68 12.78
CA VAL A 619 -20.16 -10.49 11.68
C VAL A 619 -19.13 -9.68 10.89
N GLN A 620 -18.16 -10.38 10.33
CA GLN A 620 -17.19 -9.79 9.38
C GLN A 620 -17.84 -9.63 8.01
N ILE A 621 -18.59 -8.55 7.84
CA ILE A 621 -19.41 -8.33 6.65
C ILE A 621 -18.59 -8.16 5.38
N GLY A 622 -17.40 -7.54 5.49
CA GLY A 622 -16.51 -7.30 4.38
C GLY A 622 -15.85 -8.58 3.84
N ALA A 623 -15.42 -9.48 4.72
CA ALA A 623 -14.66 -10.67 4.33
C ALA A 623 -15.39 -11.51 3.26
N SER A 624 -16.65 -11.82 3.50
CA SER A 624 -17.45 -12.59 2.53
C SER A 624 -17.87 -11.75 1.30
N TYR A 625 -17.94 -10.43 1.43
CA TYR A 625 -18.18 -9.55 0.28
C TYR A 625 -16.97 -9.53 -0.65
N ALA A 626 -15.77 -9.35 -0.13
CA ALA A 626 -14.53 -9.36 -0.91
C ALA A 626 -14.35 -10.66 -1.68
N ALA A 627 -14.54 -11.80 -1.01
CA ALA A 627 -14.36 -13.12 -1.59
C ALA A 627 -15.40 -13.47 -2.69
N LYS A 628 -16.54 -12.84 -2.70
CA LYS A 628 -17.66 -13.18 -3.60
C LYS A 628 -17.98 -12.08 -4.61
N ASN A 629 -17.57 -10.86 -4.36
CA ASN A 629 -17.81 -9.74 -5.25
C ASN A 629 -16.58 -9.45 -6.13
N ILE A 630 -16.38 -10.28 -7.15
CA ILE A 630 -15.28 -10.13 -8.10
C ILE A 630 -15.86 -9.62 -9.42
N PRO A 631 -15.63 -8.35 -9.80
CA PRO A 631 -16.25 -7.75 -10.98
C PRO A 631 -15.90 -8.45 -12.30
N HIS A 632 -14.68 -9.01 -12.38
CA HIS A 632 -14.19 -9.67 -13.60
C HIS A 632 -14.80 -11.06 -13.85
N VAL A 633 -15.36 -11.68 -12.84
CA VAL A 633 -16.08 -12.93 -13.04
C VAL A 633 -17.51 -12.59 -13.46
N PRO A 634 -17.94 -13.00 -14.67
CA PRO A 634 -19.28 -12.72 -15.12
C PRO A 634 -20.29 -13.15 -14.07
N TYR A 635 -21.04 -12.21 -13.61
CA TYR A 635 -21.97 -12.31 -12.49
C TYR A 635 -22.93 -13.48 -12.61
N GLU A 636 -23.32 -13.74 -13.84
CA GLU A 636 -24.35 -14.72 -14.17
C GLU A 636 -23.83 -16.16 -14.12
N GLN A 637 -22.54 -16.39 -14.27
CA GLN A 637 -21.97 -17.72 -14.39
C GLN A 637 -21.46 -18.30 -13.06
N SER A 638 -20.85 -17.46 -12.21
CA SER A 638 -20.17 -17.98 -11.03
C SER A 638 -20.95 -17.82 -9.71
N ASN A 639 -21.98 -16.97 -9.65
CA ASN A 639 -22.57 -16.55 -8.40
C ASN A 639 -24.09 -16.37 -8.39
N ARG A 640 -24.84 -17.11 -9.20
CA ARG A 640 -26.31 -17.04 -9.13
C ARG A 640 -26.85 -17.25 -7.72
N GLU A 641 -26.23 -18.10 -6.94
CA GLU A 641 -26.59 -18.38 -5.56
C GLU A 641 -26.12 -17.29 -4.58
N MET A 642 -25.05 -16.57 -4.92
CA MET A 642 -24.44 -15.58 -4.03
C MET A 642 -24.92 -14.14 -4.27
N TYR A 643 -25.55 -13.88 -5.40
CA TYR A 643 -26.08 -12.55 -5.74
C TYR A 643 -27.05 -11.98 -4.71
N PRO A 644 -28.05 -12.74 -4.24
CA PRO A 644 -28.97 -12.25 -3.21
C PRO A 644 -28.24 -11.86 -1.92
N LEU A 645 -27.20 -12.60 -1.57
CA LEU A 645 -26.37 -12.33 -0.39
C LEU A 645 -25.62 -11.00 -0.50
N ILE A 646 -24.94 -10.78 -1.63
CA ILE A 646 -24.21 -9.54 -1.90
C ILE A 646 -25.18 -8.37 -1.88
N GLN A 647 -26.31 -8.48 -2.57
CA GLN A 647 -27.34 -7.44 -2.61
C GLN A 647 -27.92 -7.13 -1.21
N SER A 648 -28.15 -8.14 -0.39
CA SER A 648 -28.68 -7.95 0.96
C SER A 648 -27.69 -7.23 1.86
N LYS A 649 -26.40 -7.58 1.80
CA LYS A 649 -25.33 -6.88 2.53
C LYS A 649 -25.20 -5.44 2.05
N THR A 650 -25.20 -5.22 0.74
CA THR A 650 -25.12 -3.88 0.16
C THR A 650 -26.31 -3.04 0.59
N THR A 651 -27.53 -3.62 0.65
CA THR A 651 -28.73 -2.90 1.10
C THR A 651 -28.63 -2.51 2.57
N LEU A 652 -28.20 -3.42 3.45
CA LEU A 652 -28.00 -3.12 4.86
C LEU A 652 -27.03 -1.95 5.06
N ILE A 653 -25.85 -2.03 4.44
CA ILE A 653 -24.85 -0.98 4.57
C ILE A 653 -25.32 0.32 3.92
N LYS A 654 -25.97 0.25 2.76
CA LYS A 654 -26.54 1.42 2.10
C LYS A 654 -27.53 2.15 3.01
N ASP A 655 -28.44 1.44 3.64
CA ASP A 655 -29.45 2.07 4.49
C ASP A 655 -28.81 2.76 5.70
N ILE A 656 -27.76 2.15 6.28
CA ILE A 656 -26.98 2.77 7.36
C ILE A 656 -26.27 4.03 6.85
N LEU A 657 -25.47 3.92 5.79
CA LEU A 657 -24.63 5.02 5.31
C LEU A 657 -25.46 6.17 4.73
N TYR A 658 -26.52 5.87 3.96
CA TYR A 658 -27.42 6.87 3.37
C TYR A 658 -28.26 7.60 4.41
N GLY A 659 -28.49 6.97 5.56
CA GLY A 659 -29.08 7.63 6.71
C GLY A 659 -28.18 8.72 7.33
N VAL A 660 -26.90 8.65 7.07
CA VAL A 660 -25.89 9.63 7.52
C VAL A 660 -25.63 10.68 6.43
N GLN A 661 -25.18 10.22 5.27
CA GLN A 661 -24.78 11.08 4.17
C GLN A 661 -24.96 10.32 2.84
N LYS A 662 -25.47 11.00 1.81
CA LYS A 662 -25.46 10.45 0.46
C LYS A 662 -24.10 10.63 -0.19
N PRO A 663 -23.65 9.67 -1.03
CA PRO A 663 -22.35 9.77 -1.67
C PRO A 663 -22.27 10.96 -2.63
N ALA A 664 -21.15 11.66 -2.61
CA ALA A 664 -20.89 12.82 -3.46
C ALA A 664 -20.93 12.49 -4.96
N SER A 665 -20.56 11.26 -5.34
CA SER A 665 -20.64 10.81 -6.72
C SER A 665 -22.06 10.77 -7.26
N GLY A 666 -23.06 10.53 -6.39
CA GLY A 666 -24.46 10.28 -6.78
C GLY A 666 -24.64 9.06 -7.68
N ILE A 667 -23.62 8.20 -7.77
CA ILE A 667 -23.62 6.92 -8.49
C ILE A 667 -23.60 5.81 -7.43
N CYS A 668 -24.57 4.92 -7.49
CA CYS A 668 -24.65 3.77 -6.59
C CYS A 668 -24.90 2.54 -7.46
N GLU A 669 -23.83 2.00 -7.98
CA GLU A 669 -23.89 0.93 -8.96
C GLU A 669 -22.72 -0.02 -8.75
N ARG A 670 -22.99 -1.31 -8.53
CA ARG A 670 -21.95 -2.31 -8.32
C ARG A 670 -21.00 -2.40 -9.51
N GLY A 671 -19.70 -2.44 -9.22
CA GLY A 671 -18.65 -2.50 -10.22
C GLY A 671 -18.41 -1.18 -10.96
N ILE A 672 -18.96 -0.07 -10.43
CA ILE A 672 -18.66 1.28 -10.89
C ILE A 672 -17.96 2.03 -9.76
N GLU A 673 -16.68 2.27 -9.94
CA GLU A 673 -15.88 3.05 -9.00
C GLU A 673 -15.84 4.52 -9.42
N THR A 674 -15.77 5.41 -8.44
CA THR A 674 -15.69 6.86 -8.71
C THR A 674 -14.62 7.53 -7.89
N GLY A 675 -13.88 8.46 -8.51
CA GLY A 675 -13.01 9.41 -7.82
C GLY A 675 -13.54 10.82 -8.00
N VAL A 676 -14.16 11.39 -6.96
CA VAL A 676 -14.79 12.72 -7.03
C VAL A 676 -13.82 13.80 -6.60
N PHE A 677 -13.68 14.82 -7.43
CA PHE A 677 -12.84 16.00 -7.22
C PHE A 677 -13.70 17.27 -7.33
N GLU A 678 -13.17 18.41 -6.91
CA GLU A 678 -13.88 19.70 -7.00
C GLU A 678 -14.29 20.06 -8.43
N ALA A 679 -13.47 19.71 -9.43
CA ALA A 679 -13.71 20.04 -10.83
C ALA A 679 -14.45 18.97 -11.65
N GLY A 680 -14.70 17.80 -11.08
CA GLY A 680 -15.34 16.69 -11.79
C GLY A 680 -15.06 15.34 -11.16
N MET A 681 -15.20 14.26 -11.92
CA MET A 681 -14.92 12.92 -11.41
C MET A 681 -14.36 11.98 -12.46
N VAL A 682 -13.58 11.02 -12.02
CA VAL A 682 -13.23 9.82 -12.76
C VAL A 682 -14.30 8.75 -12.49
N ILE A 683 -14.81 8.12 -13.52
CA ILE A 683 -15.72 6.97 -13.41
C ILE A 683 -15.02 5.77 -14.05
N VAL A 684 -14.92 4.67 -13.32
CA VAL A 684 -14.32 3.42 -13.78
C VAL A 684 -15.39 2.34 -13.82
N ASN A 685 -15.51 1.68 -14.96
CA ASN A 685 -16.40 0.53 -15.14
C ASN A 685 -15.59 -0.75 -15.05
N HIS A 686 -15.66 -1.43 -13.92
CA HIS A 686 -14.99 -2.72 -13.67
C HIS A 686 -15.70 -3.92 -14.27
N ARG A 687 -16.90 -3.71 -14.82
CA ARG A 687 -17.71 -4.79 -15.42
C ARG A 687 -17.27 -5.05 -16.85
N SER A 688 -17.55 -6.24 -17.34
CA SER A 688 -17.42 -6.58 -18.77
C SER A 688 -18.54 -5.97 -19.64
N THR A 689 -19.62 -5.52 -19.00
CA THR A 689 -20.78 -4.92 -19.71
C THR A 689 -20.69 -3.40 -19.71
N PRO A 690 -21.16 -2.73 -20.79
CA PRO A 690 -21.20 -1.29 -20.85
C PRO A 690 -22.04 -0.66 -19.71
N TYR A 691 -21.65 0.54 -19.30
CA TYR A 691 -22.35 1.35 -18.31
C TYR A 691 -22.91 2.63 -18.95
N THR A 692 -24.21 2.88 -18.78
CA THR A 692 -24.84 4.11 -19.25
C THR A 692 -24.62 5.22 -18.23
N LEU A 693 -23.91 6.26 -18.63
CA LEU A 693 -23.63 7.40 -17.77
C LEU A 693 -24.90 8.16 -17.38
N PRO A 694 -24.99 8.69 -16.14
CA PRO A 694 -26.10 9.52 -15.72
C PRO A 694 -26.34 10.73 -16.64
N ARG A 695 -27.59 11.11 -16.84
CA ARG A 695 -27.97 12.22 -17.76
C ARG A 695 -27.34 13.57 -17.43
N ARG A 696 -26.91 13.80 -16.19
CA ARG A 696 -26.25 15.04 -15.79
C ARG A 696 -24.89 15.25 -16.44
N PHE A 697 -24.27 14.17 -16.95
CA PHE A 697 -23.00 14.25 -17.67
C PHE A 697 -23.30 14.41 -19.17
N GLN A 698 -23.01 15.58 -19.72
CA GLN A 698 -23.23 15.84 -21.14
C GLN A 698 -22.10 15.31 -21.99
N THR A 699 -22.42 14.82 -23.19
CA THR A 699 -21.49 14.11 -24.08
C THR A 699 -20.36 14.97 -24.64
N GLU A 700 -20.45 16.28 -24.59
CA GLU A 700 -19.52 17.21 -25.27
C GLU A 700 -18.18 17.41 -24.47
N ARG A 701 -18.01 16.82 -23.31
CA ARG A 701 -16.84 17.03 -22.45
C ARG A 701 -16.12 15.76 -22.01
N TYR A 702 -16.33 14.67 -22.69
CA TYR A 702 -15.60 13.43 -22.39
C TYR A 702 -14.22 13.49 -23.06
N LEU A 703 -13.18 13.37 -22.24
CA LEU A 703 -11.79 13.41 -22.70
C LEU A 703 -11.29 12.06 -23.25
N TYR A 704 -12.19 11.10 -23.57
CA TYR A 704 -11.68 9.79 -23.96
C TYR A 704 -12.51 9.07 -25.04
N PRO A 705 -11.84 8.31 -25.92
CA PRO A 705 -12.50 7.56 -26.99
C PRO A 705 -13.37 6.38 -26.55
N ASN A 706 -13.37 6.04 -25.26
CA ASN A 706 -14.12 4.89 -24.73
C ASN A 706 -15.59 5.15 -24.42
N VAL A 707 -16.06 6.35 -24.66
CA VAL A 707 -17.46 6.70 -24.48
C VAL A 707 -18.09 6.85 -25.85
N ARG A 708 -18.96 5.93 -26.20
CA ARG A 708 -19.85 6.08 -27.36
C ARG A 708 -21.16 6.74 -26.94
N THR A 709 -21.85 7.35 -27.88
CA THR A 709 -23.13 7.99 -27.63
C THR A 709 -24.26 7.18 -28.27
N GLU A 710 -25.25 6.79 -27.44
CA GLU A 710 -26.49 6.16 -27.88
C GLU A 710 -27.67 6.95 -27.32
N ASP A 711 -28.62 7.33 -28.15
CA ASP A 711 -29.82 8.08 -27.73
C ASP A 711 -29.52 9.31 -26.86
N GLY A 712 -28.44 10.03 -27.17
CA GLY A 712 -27.98 11.21 -26.42
C GLY A 712 -27.40 10.91 -25.03
N ARG A 713 -27.03 9.66 -24.75
CA ARG A 713 -26.37 9.26 -23.51
C ARG A 713 -24.99 8.74 -23.80
N GLY A 714 -24.05 9.06 -22.91
CA GLY A 714 -22.72 8.47 -22.93
C GLY A 714 -22.78 7.02 -22.40
N ILE A 715 -22.11 6.13 -23.10
CA ILE A 715 -21.97 4.73 -22.72
C ILE A 715 -20.48 4.43 -22.54
N LEU A 716 -20.10 4.15 -21.30
CA LEU A 716 -18.73 3.75 -20.94
C LEU A 716 -18.61 2.23 -21.14
N GLU A 717 -17.69 1.83 -22.00
CA GLU A 717 -17.43 0.41 -22.24
C GLU A 717 -16.91 -0.30 -20.99
N GLY A 718 -17.02 -1.62 -20.99
CA GLY A 718 -16.50 -2.46 -19.90
C GLY A 718 -14.99 -2.33 -19.77
N HIS A 719 -14.49 -2.43 -18.52
CA HIS A 719 -13.07 -2.34 -18.19
C HIS A 719 -12.39 -1.06 -18.67
N ARG A 720 -13.11 0.07 -18.61
CA ARG A 720 -12.65 1.38 -19.05
C ARG A 720 -12.99 2.48 -18.05
N ALA A 721 -12.32 3.59 -18.20
CA ALA A 721 -12.54 4.78 -17.37
C ALA A 721 -12.82 6.03 -18.22
N VAL A 722 -13.42 7.01 -17.58
CA VAL A 722 -13.71 8.31 -18.19
C VAL A 722 -13.61 9.42 -17.13
N TRP A 723 -13.17 10.60 -17.56
CA TRP A 723 -13.35 11.83 -16.79
C TRP A 723 -14.65 12.52 -17.22
N VAL A 724 -15.43 12.95 -16.24
CA VAL A 724 -16.62 13.76 -16.46
C VAL A 724 -16.56 15.01 -15.59
N SER A 725 -16.96 16.15 -16.12
CA SER A 725 -17.12 17.37 -15.34
C SER A 725 -18.59 17.76 -15.32
N ASP A 726 -19.07 18.24 -14.17
CA ASP A 726 -20.39 18.86 -14.12
C ASP A 726 -20.40 20.09 -15.04
N SER A 727 -21.40 20.15 -15.90
CA SER A 727 -21.63 21.38 -16.66
C SER A 727 -22.09 22.47 -15.69
N LYS A 728 -21.22 23.46 -15.43
CA LYS A 728 -21.65 24.70 -14.81
C LYS A 728 -22.48 25.51 -15.80
#